data_71b152f9fc2d7c2f765af897acf76221
#
_entry.id   71b152f9fc2d7c2f765af897acf76221
#
_cell.length_a   1.000
_cell.length_b   1.000
_cell.length_c   1.000
_cell.angle_alpha   90.00
_cell.angle_beta   90.00
_cell.angle_gamma   90.00
#
_symmetry.space_group_name_H-M   'P 1'
#
loop_
_entity.id
_entity.type
_entity.pdbx_description
1 polymer ?
#
loop_
_entity_poly.entity_id
_entity_poly.type
_entity_poly.pdbx_seq_one_letter_code
_entity_poly.pdbx_strand_id
1 'polypeptide(L)'
;MNSTLGKGFVKALTLALMILLAMPAVDAQPGGPGGRPPMGEGGRPGGKRPRMGDWSQMQNDQNASTVKKKKKVKEGDTFKVVGSLRDSVSGEFLAFVNVAVLDSVDSTFVKGGSTNFDGLFEITEVPQGSYLLRISAIGYQNRLVPFRVSNNTALGTFKLKPGSTTLDAVEITAEKPLYAMDGEKLIYNVEDDPSIQTGTTEDALQNAPGVEVDVEGNVTLRGVSSVEIWINDKPSKLTEENLKTYLQTLPANALARIETITNPSAKYATDAEAVINIVTSAHIKSNQFVSFGLNGSNQPFLSPWISYMWAKERLSINLFASGRYSYRDNTNEGWSMRRQDHTGGVLGEDFDTTLYQTDTAASGNRSYSGNIFMNVNYEIDSTSDLSVDAGGFYNYNRSTSSRSTEQFYFSPLDTIAYTIGDTSTTPSWFAHAGVDYTKKFDQNGHNLRLGFNSRFNRNAGEEYYNRAYTVYNLPGDEDRYMKTDNYSYGLSLDARYNRPYSADGELSFGLRADHSQNDNEFRRFYSTDGGDTYDSVDALRTYTFDGQETGVNADVNWTHRWGNFTLSSGLGYGIKRTFYSYGDNAMADEDSFWDHSFRPSIHLTYRTNDMHNFKLNYSMRMSHPSGEQRSSFRRYGEDSYSTGNPNGLSASYTHSMEAGWQKYFTNFGNIGIEGYGRLSTNEISSLTDAEYDDILERIVSYSVPYNMGSSYRYGANLNMTYRPTGFFNVRLYANVYNYGYHLDNYRGQAYDNNKWSYSIRVNAWAKLWNQYQATASFNYTSPTLSLMSERKARFSLNLGVRSDFFKRKLSVFVNIQDLFNWGARYGSGSDNTNPYYLSSTTNKMTNSRYISAGITLRFGKLELEKNAKDGSSEAGDSL
;
A
#
# COMPACT_ATOMS: atom_id res chain seq x y z
N MET A 1 23.95 -20.05 38.25
CA MET A 1 23.49 -20.19 36.86
C MET A 1 23.43 -18.88 36.06
N ASN A 2 24.12 -17.81 36.48
CA ASN A 2 24.05 -16.44 35.89
C ASN A 2 25.25 -15.99 35.05
N SER A 3 26.25 -16.84 34.79
CA SER A 3 27.47 -16.40 34.08
C SER A 3 27.58 -16.85 32.62
N THR A 4 26.76 -17.82 32.21
CA THR A 4 26.80 -18.37 30.82
C THR A 4 25.89 -17.63 29.84
N LEU A 5 24.79 -17.06 30.28
CA LEU A 5 23.87 -16.27 29.45
C LEU A 5 24.44 -14.89 29.08
N GLY A 6 25.17 -14.24 30.02
CA GLY A 6 25.85 -12.96 29.75
C GLY A 6 26.97 -13.06 28.72
N LYS A 7 27.70 -14.18 28.71
CA LYS A 7 28.78 -14.43 27.75
C LYS A 7 28.26 -14.75 26.34
N GLY A 8 27.10 -15.35 26.21
CA GLY A 8 26.42 -15.56 24.88
C GLY A 8 25.91 -14.27 24.26
N PHE A 9 25.34 -13.41 25.09
CA PHE A 9 24.82 -12.11 24.65
C PHE A 9 25.94 -11.16 24.17
N VAL A 10 27.03 -11.07 24.96
CA VAL A 10 28.19 -10.26 24.60
C VAL A 10 28.84 -10.79 23.33
N LYS A 11 28.92 -12.12 23.11
CA LYS A 11 29.45 -12.70 21.88
C LYS A 11 28.56 -12.46 20.68
N ALA A 12 27.24 -12.52 20.81
CA ALA A 12 26.29 -12.22 19.71
C ALA A 12 26.33 -10.72 19.35
N LEU A 13 26.40 -9.83 20.34
CA LEU A 13 26.52 -8.39 20.10
C LEU A 13 27.89 -8.03 19.51
N THR A 14 28.97 -8.66 19.98
CA THR A 14 30.32 -8.47 19.45
C THR A 14 30.43 -9.01 18.02
N LEU A 15 29.78 -10.15 17.72
CA LEU A 15 29.74 -10.71 16.37
C LEU A 15 28.94 -9.81 15.41
N ALA A 16 27.82 -9.28 15.85
CA ALA A 16 27.02 -8.31 15.07
C ALA A 16 27.80 -7.00 14.83
N LEU A 17 28.52 -6.52 15.85
CA LEU A 17 29.39 -5.34 15.74
C LEU A 17 30.63 -5.60 14.87
N MET A 18 31.23 -6.78 14.96
CA MET A 18 32.38 -7.16 14.12
C MET A 18 31.97 -7.36 12.64
N ILE A 19 30.76 -7.86 12.36
CA ILE A 19 30.24 -7.94 11.01
C ILE A 19 29.98 -6.53 10.44
N LEU A 20 29.54 -5.59 11.27
CA LEU A 20 29.35 -4.18 10.90
C LEU A 20 30.67 -3.44 10.65
N LEU A 21 31.74 -3.79 11.35
CA LEU A 21 33.04 -3.12 11.27
C LEU A 21 34.03 -3.77 10.29
N ALA A 22 33.77 -5.00 9.84
CA ALA A 22 34.72 -5.81 9.07
C ALA A 22 34.48 -5.80 7.55
N MET A 23 33.70 -4.87 7.00
CA MET A 23 33.54 -4.76 5.54
C MET A 23 34.57 -3.77 4.98
N PRO A 24 35.59 -4.24 4.21
CA PRO A 24 36.49 -3.34 3.52
C PRO A 24 35.78 -2.61 2.40
N ALA A 25 36.07 -1.33 2.25
CA ALA A 25 35.76 -0.57 1.06
C ALA A 25 36.55 -1.20 -0.12
N VAL A 26 35.80 -1.80 -1.04
CA VAL A 26 36.42 -2.34 -2.25
C VAL A 26 36.53 -1.21 -3.26
N ASP A 27 37.76 -0.74 -3.45
CA ASP A 27 38.13 0.16 -4.55
C ASP A 27 37.81 -0.53 -5.89
N ALA A 28 37.01 0.12 -6.71
CA ALA A 28 36.73 -0.32 -8.07
C ALA A 28 37.87 0.10 -9.01
N GLN A 29 38.65 -0.84 -9.48
CA GLN A 29 39.47 -0.65 -10.67
C GLN A 29 38.73 -1.06 -11.94
N PRO A 30 38.83 -0.31 -13.03
CA PRO A 30 38.21 -0.64 -14.31
C PRO A 30 39.04 -1.65 -15.09
N GLY A 31 38.50 -2.82 -15.38
CA GLY A 31 39.08 -3.85 -16.25
C GLY A 31 38.38 -3.86 -17.60
N GLY A 32 39.20 -3.74 -18.67
CA GLY A 32 38.78 -3.69 -20.07
C GLY A 32 38.33 -5.04 -20.67
N PRO A 33 37.94 -5.06 -21.96
CA PRO A 33 37.13 -6.08 -22.58
C PRO A 33 37.94 -7.25 -23.17
N GLY A 34 37.42 -8.46 -23.03
CA GLY A 34 38.05 -9.61 -23.68
C GLY A 34 37.26 -10.93 -23.57
N GLY A 35 36.87 -11.43 -24.74
CA GLY A 35 36.87 -12.87 -24.99
C GLY A 35 35.55 -13.64 -24.91
N ARG A 36 34.93 -13.92 -26.08
CA ARG A 36 34.02 -15.01 -26.33
C ARG A 36 34.71 -16.37 -26.11
N PRO A 37 34.04 -17.40 -25.59
CA PRO A 37 34.43 -18.79 -25.84
C PRO A 37 33.47 -19.47 -26.83
N PRO A 38 33.96 -20.55 -27.49
CA PRO A 38 33.34 -21.15 -28.67
C PRO A 38 32.35 -22.27 -28.35
N MET A 39 31.50 -22.54 -29.34
CA MET A 39 30.60 -23.68 -29.39
C MET A 39 31.37 -25.00 -29.39
N GLY A 40 30.82 -25.99 -28.68
CA GLY A 40 31.18 -27.40 -28.79
C GLY A 40 29.95 -28.26 -28.90
N GLU A 41 29.86 -28.98 -30.04
CA GLU A 41 28.87 -30.00 -30.35
C GLU A 41 29.06 -31.26 -29.52
N GLY A 42 27.98 -32.01 -29.30
CA GLY A 42 28.09 -33.45 -29.19
C GLY A 42 27.20 -34.17 -28.19
N GLY A 43 26.31 -35.00 -28.72
CA GLY A 43 26.00 -36.29 -28.13
C GLY A 43 24.62 -36.54 -27.51
N ARG A 44 23.68 -37.04 -28.30
CA ARG A 44 22.57 -37.88 -27.81
C ARG A 44 23.09 -39.30 -27.45
N PRO A 45 22.43 -39.96 -26.46
CA PRO A 45 21.71 -41.18 -26.83
C PRO A 45 20.33 -41.34 -26.17
N GLY A 46 19.51 -42.06 -26.83
CA GLY A 46 18.10 -42.31 -26.55
C GLY A 46 17.84 -43.35 -25.46
N GLY A 47 16.62 -43.35 -24.98
CA GLY A 47 16.04 -44.28 -24.02
C GLY A 47 14.53 -44.21 -23.96
N LYS A 48 13.93 -45.11 -24.72
CA LYS A 48 12.62 -45.83 -24.60
C LYS A 48 11.47 -45.24 -23.82
N ARG A 49 10.38 -44.92 -24.55
CA ARG A 49 8.98 -44.81 -24.08
C ARG A 49 8.41 -46.18 -23.64
N PRO A 50 7.57 -46.25 -22.62
CA PRO A 50 6.58 -47.30 -22.45
C PRO A 50 5.22 -46.90 -23.05
N ARG A 51 4.56 -47.89 -23.62
CA ARG A 51 3.29 -47.85 -24.36
C ARG A 51 2.08 -47.61 -23.47
N MET A 52 1.12 -46.89 -24.04
CA MET A 52 -0.28 -46.83 -23.60
C MET A 52 -0.92 -48.23 -23.67
N GLY A 53 -1.59 -48.62 -22.60
CA GLY A 53 -2.51 -49.74 -22.51
C GLY A 53 -3.97 -49.27 -22.69
N ASP A 54 -4.62 -50.01 -23.47
CA ASP A 54 -5.94 -49.99 -24.07
C ASP A 54 -7.10 -49.87 -23.05
N TRP A 55 -8.01 -48.95 -23.29
CA TRP A 55 -9.28 -48.82 -22.57
C TRP A 55 -10.43 -49.21 -23.52
N SER A 56 -10.72 -50.46 -23.61
CA SER A 56 -11.99 -50.91 -24.16
C SER A 56 -12.50 -52.16 -23.43
N GLN A 57 -13.75 -52.09 -23.07
CA GLN A 57 -14.65 -53.11 -22.51
C GLN A 57 -14.90 -53.06 -20.99
N MET A 58 -16.08 -52.51 -20.66
CA MET A 58 -17.15 -53.24 -19.94
C MET A 58 -18.39 -52.36 -19.86
N GLN A 59 -19.33 -52.69 -20.79
CA GLN A 59 -20.75 -52.42 -20.62
C GLN A 59 -21.42 -53.68 -20.06
N ASN A 60 -22.48 -53.44 -19.29
CA ASN A 60 -23.54 -54.32 -18.82
C ASN A 60 -23.27 -55.18 -17.59
N ASP A 61 -23.93 -54.80 -16.47
CA ASP A 61 -25.03 -55.64 -15.97
C ASP A 61 -25.90 -54.84 -14.99
N GLN A 62 -27.22 -54.85 -15.26
CA GLN A 62 -28.29 -54.39 -14.38
C GLN A 62 -28.71 -55.50 -13.44
N ASN A 63 -29.14 -55.05 -12.21
CA ASN A 63 -29.95 -55.80 -11.25
C ASN A 63 -29.24 -56.73 -10.24
N ALA A 64 -29.05 -56.14 -9.04
CA ALA A 64 -29.49 -56.89 -7.84
C ALA A 64 -29.52 -55.98 -6.60
N SER A 65 -30.63 -55.84 -5.98
CA SER A 65 -30.85 -55.30 -4.65
C SER A 65 -29.94 -56.01 -3.63
N THR A 66 -28.96 -55.32 -3.04
CA THR A 66 -28.23 -55.85 -1.91
C THR A 66 -28.03 -54.80 -0.83
N VAL A 67 -28.53 -55.13 0.30
CA VAL A 67 -28.34 -54.55 1.66
C VAL A 67 -26.92 -53.99 1.75
N LYS A 68 -26.81 -52.68 2.03
CA LYS A 68 -25.52 -52.04 2.40
C LYS A 68 -24.99 -52.71 3.66
N LYS A 69 -24.03 -53.61 3.53
CA LYS A 69 -23.17 -54.01 4.62
C LYS A 69 -22.45 -52.77 5.16
N LYS A 70 -22.77 -52.44 6.42
CA LYS A 70 -21.95 -51.47 7.20
C LYS A 70 -20.52 -51.96 7.19
N LYS A 71 -19.62 -51.22 6.58
CA LYS A 71 -18.17 -51.43 6.64
C LYS A 71 -17.79 -51.42 8.12
N LYS A 72 -17.28 -52.50 8.66
CA LYS A 72 -16.71 -52.53 10.01
C LYS A 72 -15.54 -51.54 10.03
N VAL A 73 -15.68 -50.46 10.77
CA VAL A 73 -14.63 -49.45 10.97
C VAL A 73 -13.56 -50.13 11.82
N LYS A 74 -12.29 -50.07 11.36
CA LYS A 74 -11.15 -50.58 12.13
C LYS A 74 -10.79 -49.63 13.24
N GLU A 75 -10.34 -50.13 14.35
CA GLU A 75 -9.78 -49.37 15.46
C GLU A 75 -8.58 -48.58 14.93
N GLY A 76 -8.65 -47.20 14.91
CA GLY A 76 -7.64 -46.32 14.31
C GLY A 76 -8.14 -45.42 13.14
N ASP A 77 -9.36 -45.64 12.63
CA ASP A 77 -9.92 -44.72 11.60
C ASP A 77 -10.25 -43.36 12.20
N THR A 78 -9.80 -42.29 11.53
CA THR A 78 -10.08 -40.89 11.89
C THR A 78 -11.04 -40.26 10.91
N PHE A 79 -11.85 -39.32 11.41
CA PHE A 79 -12.94 -38.71 10.66
C PHE A 79 -12.92 -37.18 10.80
N LYS A 80 -13.67 -36.53 9.90
CA LYS A 80 -13.90 -35.07 9.94
C LYS A 80 -15.17 -34.75 10.74
N VAL A 81 -15.10 -33.68 11.53
CA VAL A 81 -16.23 -33.09 12.25
C VAL A 81 -16.42 -31.68 11.77
N VAL A 82 -17.59 -31.36 11.22
CA VAL A 82 -17.90 -30.03 10.65
C VAL A 82 -19.16 -29.46 11.28
N GLY A 83 -19.25 -28.14 11.36
CA GLY A 83 -20.42 -27.42 11.84
C GLY A 83 -20.31 -25.92 11.64
N SER A 84 -21.34 -25.18 12.05
CA SER A 84 -21.34 -23.72 11.96
C SER A 84 -21.87 -23.09 13.24
N LEU A 85 -21.46 -21.84 13.47
CA LEU A 85 -21.82 -21.06 14.65
C LEU A 85 -22.47 -19.75 14.25
N ARG A 86 -23.54 -19.40 14.96
CA ARG A 86 -24.24 -18.11 14.79
C ARG A 86 -24.52 -17.47 16.14
N ASP A 87 -24.57 -16.18 16.17
CA ASP A 87 -25.15 -15.44 17.29
C ASP A 87 -26.62 -15.74 17.42
N SER A 88 -27.10 -15.96 18.64
CA SER A 88 -28.53 -16.30 18.87
C SER A 88 -29.48 -15.11 18.76
N VAL A 89 -28.97 -13.89 18.85
CA VAL A 89 -29.72 -12.64 18.84
C VAL A 89 -29.66 -11.99 17.44
N SER A 90 -28.44 -11.74 16.91
CA SER A 90 -28.27 -11.11 15.59
C SER A 90 -28.45 -12.09 14.43
N GLY A 91 -28.31 -13.41 14.67
CA GLY A 91 -28.29 -14.42 13.63
C GLY A 91 -27.01 -14.45 12.79
N GLU A 92 -26.07 -13.54 13.03
CA GLU A 92 -24.79 -13.45 12.30
C GLU A 92 -23.91 -14.68 12.53
N PHE A 93 -23.09 -14.99 11.55
CA PHE A 93 -22.06 -16.02 11.69
C PHE A 93 -20.98 -15.56 12.65
N LEU A 94 -20.59 -16.45 13.56
CA LEU A 94 -19.55 -16.19 14.54
C LEU A 94 -18.21 -16.70 14.02
N ALA A 95 -17.38 -15.78 13.58
CA ALA A 95 -16.02 -16.07 13.13
C ALA A 95 -15.06 -16.25 14.32
N PHE A 96 -14.03 -17.09 14.12
CA PHE A 96 -12.93 -17.31 15.07
C PHE A 96 -13.35 -17.77 16.47
N VAL A 97 -14.51 -18.42 16.57
CA VAL A 97 -14.93 -19.07 17.80
C VAL A 97 -14.14 -20.35 18.01
N ASN A 98 -13.59 -20.53 19.21
CA ASN A 98 -12.86 -21.74 19.56
C ASN A 98 -13.80 -22.93 19.70
N VAL A 99 -13.47 -24.02 18.98
CA VAL A 99 -14.20 -25.28 19.01
C VAL A 99 -13.22 -26.40 19.38
N ALA A 100 -13.45 -27.05 20.50
CA ALA A 100 -12.60 -28.12 20.99
C ALA A 100 -13.40 -29.42 21.15
N VAL A 101 -12.85 -30.52 20.66
CA VAL A 101 -13.32 -31.89 20.88
C VAL A 101 -12.60 -32.43 22.13
N LEU A 102 -13.38 -32.74 23.15
CA LEU A 102 -12.91 -33.28 24.40
C LEU A 102 -13.39 -34.74 24.53
N ASP A 103 -12.61 -35.57 25.19
CA ASP A 103 -13.08 -36.91 25.55
C ASP A 103 -14.30 -36.84 26.44
N SER A 104 -15.27 -37.73 26.22
CA SER A 104 -16.53 -37.69 26.97
C SER A 104 -16.43 -38.20 28.43
N VAL A 105 -15.32 -38.87 28.80
CA VAL A 105 -15.12 -39.49 30.10
C VAL A 105 -14.29 -38.59 31.04
N ASP A 106 -13.17 -38.11 30.57
CA ASP A 106 -12.21 -37.33 31.38
C ASP A 106 -12.07 -35.86 30.95
N SER A 107 -12.81 -35.45 29.91
CA SER A 107 -12.75 -34.07 29.33
C SER A 107 -11.36 -33.66 28.85
N THR A 108 -10.46 -34.62 28.61
CA THR A 108 -9.15 -34.31 28.01
C THR A 108 -9.28 -33.81 26.59
N PHE A 109 -8.41 -32.89 26.18
CA PHE A 109 -8.41 -32.32 24.84
C PHE A 109 -7.93 -33.33 23.78
N VAL A 110 -8.74 -33.55 22.76
CA VAL A 110 -8.46 -34.49 21.68
C VAL A 110 -8.03 -33.76 20.41
N LYS A 111 -8.84 -32.86 19.92
CA LYS A 111 -8.59 -32.03 18.75
C LYS A 111 -9.37 -30.73 18.85
N GLY A 112 -8.99 -29.71 18.08
CA GLY A 112 -9.74 -28.46 18.06
C GLY A 112 -9.39 -27.60 16.85
N GLY A 113 -10.14 -26.54 16.70
CA GLY A 113 -10.01 -25.53 15.67
C GLY A 113 -10.84 -24.30 16.01
N SER A 114 -10.90 -23.37 15.08
CA SER A 114 -11.78 -22.21 15.19
C SER A 114 -12.69 -22.11 13.98
N THR A 115 -13.80 -21.37 14.13
CA THR A 115 -14.63 -21.03 13.00
C THR A 115 -13.91 -20.04 12.08
N ASN A 116 -14.16 -20.17 10.78
CA ASN A 116 -13.76 -19.18 9.80
C ASN A 116 -14.68 -17.95 9.84
N PHE A 117 -14.49 -17.00 8.93
CA PHE A 117 -15.31 -15.79 8.80
C PHE A 117 -16.81 -16.07 8.62
N ASP A 118 -17.16 -17.22 8.07
CA ASP A 118 -18.54 -17.65 7.86
C ASP A 118 -19.09 -18.46 9.04
N GLY A 119 -18.38 -18.45 10.17
CA GLY A 119 -18.76 -19.23 11.34
C GLY A 119 -18.68 -20.75 11.16
N LEU A 120 -18.01 -21.24 10.10
CA LEU A 120 -17.85 -22.66 9.83
C LEU A 120 -16.59 -23.19 10.48
N PHE A 121 -16.66 -24.38 11.13
CA PHE A 121 -15.49 -25.10 11.62
C PHE A 121 -15.38 -26.48 10.97
N GLU A 122 -14.15 -26.91 10.75
CA GLU A 122 -13.80 -28.26 10.33
C GLU A 122 -12.65 -28.77 11.20
N ILE A 123 -12.89 -29.85 11.94
CA ILE A 123 -11.91 -30.55 12.77
C ILE A 123 -11.63 -31.90 12.12
N THR A 124 -10.40 -32.11 11.66
CA THR A 124 -9.96 -33.32 10.98
C THR A 124 -9.26 -34.29 11.95
N GLU A 125 -9.11 -35.53 11.52
CA GLU A 125 -8.40 -36.58 12.28
C GLU A 125 -8.96 -36.84 13.68
N VAL A 126 -10.27 -36.76 13.85
CA VAL A 126 -10.93 -37.12 15.09
C VAL A 126 -11.14 -38.64 15.10
N PRO A 127 -10.59 -39.38 16.08
CA PRO A 127 -10.80 -40.85 16.16
C PRO A 127 -12.27 -41.20 16.34
N GLN A 128 -12.62 -42.43 16.03
CA GLN A 128 -13.96 -42.92 16.36
C GLN A 128 -14.16 -42.95 17.87
N GLY A 129 -15.24 -42.34 18.37
CA GLY A 129 -15.50 -42.27 19.82
C GLY A 129 -16.71 -41.44 20.18
N SER A 130 -16.96 -41.30 21.48
CA SER A 130 -17.92 -40.36 22.06
C SER A 130 -17.18 -39.16 22.61
N TYR A 131 -17.64 -37.96 22.34
CA TYR A 131 -16.94 -36.74 22.65
C TYR A 131 -17.86 -35.65 23.15
N LEU A 132 -17.30 -34.61 23.77
CA LEU A 132 -17.93 -33.34 24.08
C LEU A 132 -17.36 -32.26 23.16
N LEU A 133 -18.21 -31.59 22.42
CA LEU A 133 -17.81 -30.39 21.67
C LEU A 133 -17.94 -29.18 22.59
N ARG A 134 -16.81 -28.59 22.97
CA ARG A 134 -16.77 -27.34 23.70
C ARG A 134 -16.66 -26.19 22.72
N ILE A 135 -17.64 -25.30 22.77
CA ILE A 135 -17.69 -24.10 21.97
C ILE A 135 -17.51 -22.92 22.93
N SER A 136 -16.48 -22.10 22.70
CA SER A 136 -16.16 -20.96 23.54
C SER A 136 -15.79 -19.73 22.71
N ALA A 137 -16.44 -18.61 23.04
CA ALA A 137 -16.17 -17.32 22.45
C ALA A 137 -16.27 -16.22 23.50
N ILE A 138 -15.46 -15.19 23.38
CA ILE A 138 -15.52 -14.04 24.28
C ILE A 138 -16.85 -13.31 24.06
N GLY A 139 -17.49 -12.94 25.13
CA GLY A 139 -18.80 -12.31 25.08
C GLY A 139 -19.99 -13.28 24.89
N TYR A 140 -19.73 -14.59 24.85
CA TYR A 140 -20.75 -15.63 24.71
C TYR A 140 -20.71 -16.66 25.84
N GLN A 141 -21.83 -17.25 26.13
CA GLN A 141 -21.91 -18.36 27.07
C GLN A 141 -21.26 -19.60 26.43
N ASN A 142 -20.36 -20.26 27.20
CA ASN A 142 -19.78 -21.52 26.77
C ASN A 142 -20.87 -22.58 26.56
N ARG A 143 -20.71 -23.36 25.48
CA ARG A 143 -21.61 -24.45 25.17
C ARG A 143 -20.85 -25.77 25.08
N LEU A 144 -21.30 -26.76 25.77
CA LEU A 144 -20.86 -28.14 25.70
C LEU A 144 -21.95 -28.98 25.02
N VAL A 145 -21.57 -29.74 23.99
CA VAL A 145 -22.53 -30.55 23.21
C VAL A 145 -21.96 -31.97 23.10
N PRO A 146 -22.63 -33.00 23.64
CA PRO A 146 -22.19 -34.37 23.47
C PRO A 146 -22.47 -34.83 22.03
N PHE A 147 -21.52 -35.53 21.43
CA PHE A 147 -21.68 -36.11 20.11
C PHE A 147 -20.85 -37.38 19.96
N ARG A 148 -21.11 -38.13 18.89
CA ARG A 148 -20.39 -39.37 18.59
C ARG A 148 -19.84 -39.34 17.16
N VAL A 149 -18.59 -39.72 17.02
CA VAL A 149 -17.89 -39.85 15.73
C VAL A 149 -17.85 -41.36 15.37
N SER A 150 -18.48 -41.72 14.25
CA SER A 150 -18.41 -43.05 13.65
C SER A 150 -18.15 -43.00 12.15
N ASN A 151 -18.21 -41.82 11.57
CA ASN A 151 -17.91 -41.45 10.18
C ASN A 151 -17.69 -39.94 10.13
N ASN A 152 -17.48 -39.33 8.94
CA ASN A 152 -17.48 -37.88 8.79
C ASN A 152 -18.81 -37.32 9.30
N THR A 153 -18.74 -36.48 10.33
CA THR A 153 -19.87 -36.03 11.15
C THR A 153 -20.15 -34.56 10.91
N ALA A 154 -21.36 -34.24 10.47
CA ALA A 154 -21.86 -32.87 10.39
C ALA A 154 -22.76 -32.61 11.63
N LEU A 155 -22.38 -31.64 12.44
CA LEU A 155 -23.06 -31.27 13.68
C LEU A 155 -24.13 -30.17 13.50
N GLY A 156 -24.25 -29.61 12.28
CA GLY A 156 -25.21 -28.55 11.99
C GLY A 156 -24.79 -27.18 12.54
N THR A 157 -25.77 -26.29 12.70
CA THR A 157 -25.56 -24.92 13.16
C THR A 157 -25.88 -24.78 14.65
N PHE A 158 -24.93 -24.23 15.41
CA PHE A 158 -25.12 -23.91 16.83
C PHE A 158 -25.35 -22.41 16.99
N LYS A 159 -26.30 -22.03 17.82
CA LYS A 159 -26.54 -20.63 18.21
C LYS A 159 -25.93 -20.40 19.58
N LEU A 160 -25.05 -19.38 19.70
CA LEU A 160 -24.46 -18.95 20.96
C LEU A 160 -25.21 -17.74 21.53
N LYS A 161 -25.46 -17.77 22.83
CA LYS A 161 -26.10 -16.64 23.53
C LYS A 161 -25.04 -15.68 24.04
N PRO A 162 -25.18 -14.36 23.81
CA PRO A 162 -24.31 -13.37 24.46
C PRO A 162 -24.35 -13.51 25.98
N GLY A 163 -23.21 -13.38 26.65
CA GLY A 163 -23.14 -13.46 28.11
C GLY A 163 -21.68 -13.22 28.58
N SER A 164 -21.55 -12.63 29.77
CA SER A 164 -20.25 -12.43 30.41
C SER A 164 -19.82 -13.70 31.12
N THR A 165 -18.83 -14.39 30.61
CA THR A 165 -18.20 -15.51 31.33
C THR A 165 -16.69 -15.29 31.34
N THR A 166 -16.10 -15.22 32.55
CA THR A 166 -14.66 -15.34 32.75
C THR A 166 -14.28 -16.82 32.57
N LEU A 167 -13.30 -17.07 31.70
CA LEU A 167 -12.86 -18.43 31.38
C LEU A 167 -11.46 -18.67 31.91
N ASP A 168 -11.28 -19.86 32.52
CA ASP A 168 -9.97 -20.50 32.61
C ASP A 168 -9.59 -20.95 31.19
N ALA A 169 -8.62 -20.33 30.62
CA ALA A 169 -8.24 -20.49 29.22
C ALA A 169 -7.47 -21.79 28.98
N VAL A 170 -8.05 -22.67 28.17
CA VAL A 170 -7.23 -23.57 27.35
C VAL A 170 -6.97 -22.81 26.03
N GLU A 171 -5.76 -22.35 25.89
CA GLU A 171 -5.33 -21.53 24.77
C GLU A 171 -5.18 -22.38 23.51
N ILE A 172 -6.15 -22.32 22.60
CA ILE A 172 -5.99 -22.74 21.23
C ILE A 172 -5.95 -21.45 20.41
N THR A 173 -4.76 -20.94 20.17
CA THR A 173 -4.52 -19.83 19.27
C THR A 173 -4.81 -20.26 17.84
N ALA A 174 -6.00 -19.96 17.35
CA ALA A 174 -6.23 -19.97 15.92
C ALA A 174 -5.60 -18.69 15.34
N GLU A 175 -4.48 -18.84 14.64
CA GLU A 175 -3.86 -17.72 13.94
C GLU A 175 -4.82 -17.22 12.84
N LYS A 176 -5.07 -15.90 12.81
CA LYS A 176 -5.84 -15.25 11.74
C LYS A 176 -5.19 -15.52 10.39
N PRO A 177 -5.96 -15.71 9.32
CA PRO A 177 -5.36 -15.76 8.00
C PRO A 177 -4.69 -14.42 7.72
N LEU A 178 -3.46 -14.47 7.26
CA LEU A 178 -2.70 -13.25 6.99
C LEU A 178 -3.35 -12.38 5.92
N TYR A 179 -3.98 -12.99 4.93
CA TYR A 179 -4.79 -12.33 3.92
C TYR A 179 -6.22 -12.81 4.03
N ALA A 180 -7.14 -11.89 4.14
CA ALA A 180 -8.57 -12.14 4.21
C ALA A 180 -9.29 -11.30 3.16
N MET A 181 -10.46 -11.76 2.74
CA MET A 181 -11.37 -11.00 1.87
C MET A 181 -12.65 -10.76 2.64
N ASP A 182 -13.03 -9.49 2.78
CA ASP A 182 -14.26 -9.10 3.43
C ASP A 182 -14.99 -8.07 2.55
N GLY A 183 -16.05 -8.50 1.89
CA GLY A 183 -16.81 -7.68 0.95
C GLY A 183 -15.91 -7.12 -0.17
N GLU A 184 -15.81 -5.81 -0.24
CA GLU A 184 -14.96 -5.08 -1.20
C GLU A 184 -13.47 -5.01 -0.79
N LYS A 185 -13.15 -5.36 0.46
CA LYS A 185 -11.83 -5.23 1.05
C LYS A 185 -11.00 -6.50 0.88
N LEU A 186 -9.75 -6.35 0.51
CA LEU A 186 -8.73 -7.37 0.68
C LEU A 186 -7.85 -6.95 1.85
N ILE A 187 -7.85 -7.74 2.90
CA ILE A 187 -7.23 -7.43 4.19
C ILE A 187 -5.90 -8.13 4.31
N TYR A 188 -4.86 -7.39 4.67
CA TYR A 188 -3.58 -7.90 5.10
C TYR A 188 -3.40 -7.65 6.60
N ASN A 189 -3.40 -8.72 7.41
CA ASN A 189 -3.22 -8.66 8.85
C ASN A 189 -1.73 -8.49 9.18
N VAL A 190 -1.30 -7.26 9.38
CA VAL A 190 0.11 -6.89 9.60
C VAL A 190 0.60 -7.39 10.96
N GLU A 191 -0.22 -7.34 11.99
CA GLU A 191 0.12 -7.80 13.35
C GLU A 191 0.47 -9.30 13.39
N ASP A 192 -0.12 -10.09 12.48
CA ASP A 192 0.10 -11.54 12.38
C ASP A 192 1.25 -11.90 11.41
N ASP A 193 1.94 -10.90 10.86
CA ASP A 193 3.08 -11.11 9.97
C ASP A 193 4.42 -10.93 10.67
N PRO A 194 5.11 -12.01 11.06
CA PRO A 194 6.40 -11.91 11.72
C PRO A 194 7.49 -11.30 10.84
N SER A 195 7.31 -11.34 9.51
CA SER A 195 8.32 -10.87 8.56
C SER A 195 8.44 -9.35 8.54
N ILE A 196 7.36 -8.64 8.93
CA ILE A 196 7.29 -7.19 8.81
C ILE A 196 7.33 -6.45 10.15
N GLN A 197 7.26 -7.16 11.28
CA GLN A 197 7.19 -6.57 12.63
C GLN A 197 8.30 -5.58 12.97
N THR A 198 9.38 -5.58 12.22
CA THR A 198 10.56 -4.73 12.40
C THR A 198 10.71 -3.70 11.29
N GLY A 199 9.83 -3.76 10.28
CA GLY A 199 9.80 -2.84 9.15
C GLY A 199 9.03 -1.55 9.44
N THR A 200 8.90 -0.74 8.41
CA THR A 200 8.07 0.46 8.37
C THR A 200 6.68 0.14 7.82
N THR A 201 5.78 1.10 7.88
CA THR A 201 4.47 0.99 7.20
C THR A 201 4.64 0.90 5.68
N GLU A 202 5.66 1.55 5.11
CA GLU A 202 6.02 1.40 3.69
C GLU A 202 6.36 -0.05 3.36
N ASP A 203 7.17 -0.72 4.19
CA ASP A 203 7.49 -2.15 4.02
C ASP A 203 6.24 -3.03 4.16
N ALA A 204 5.33 -2.69 5.07
CA ALA A 204 4.06 -3.38 5.23
C ALA A 204 3.15 -3.20 4.00
N LEU A 205 3.10 -1.99 3.42
CA LEU A 205 2.38 -1.72 2.18
C LEU A 205 2.92 -2.53 1.01
N GLN A 206 4.25 -2.67 0.89
CA GLN A 206 4.85 -3.52 -0.14
C GLN A 206 4.44 -4.99 0.00
N ASN A 207 4.06 -5.44 1.19
CA ASN A 207 3.55 -6.80 1.43
C ASN A 207 2.03 -6.91 1.27
N ALA A 208 1.31 -5.79 1.21
CA ALA A 208 -0.13 -5.80 0.98
C ALA A 208 -0.46 -6.26 -0.46
N PRO A 209 -1.51 -7.07 -0.66
CA PRO A 209 -1.86 -7.61 -1.97
C PRO A 209 -2.21 -6.51 -2.97
N GLY A 210 -1.55 -6.53 -4.12
CA GLY A 210 -1.81 -5.58 -5.21
C GLY A 210 -1.18 -4.20 -5.01
N VAL A 211 -0.59 -3.91 -3.87
CA VAL A 211 0.11 -2.65 -3.62
C VAL A 211 1.53 -2.73 -4.18
N GLU A 212 1.94 -1.68 -4.86
CA GLU A 212 3.30 -1.48 -5.33
C GLU A 212 3.77 -0.11 -4.82
N VAL A 213 4.95 -0.09 -4.19
CA VAL A 213 5.61 1.13 -3.75
C VAL A 213 6.88 1.28 -4.57
N ASP A 214 7.02 2.40 -5.26
CA ASP A 214 8.21 2.66 -6.06
C ASP A 214 9.39 3.17 -5.21
N VAL A 215 10.53 3.42 -5.83
CA VAL A 215 11.75 3.88 -5.12
C VAL A 215 11.61 5.31 -4.63
N GLU A 216 10.74 6.08 -5.23
CA GLU A 216 10.37 7.42 -4.82
C GLU A 216 9.36 7.39 -3.66
N GLY A 217 8.78 6.21 -3.33
CA GLY A 217 7.79 6.00 -2.28
C GLY A 217 6.35 6.25 -2.73
N ASN A 218 6.10 6.39 -4.03
CA ASN A 218 4.75 6.51 -4.55
C ASN A 218 4.03 5.15 -4.46
N VAL A 219 2.80 5.18 -3.99
CA VAL A 219 1.99 3.98 -3.78
C VAL A 219 1.02 3.83 -4.94
N THR A 220 1.02 2.66 -5.57
CA THR A 220 0.02 2.29 -6.58
C THR A 220 -0.70 1.02 -6.14
N LEU A 221 -1.93 0.84 -6.60
CA LEU A 221 -2.71 -0.36 -6.35
C LEU A 221 -3.09 -1.01 -7.69
N ARG A 222 -2.52 -2.19 -7.97
CA ARG A 222 -2.68 -2.89 -9.27
C ARG A 222 -2.34 -2.03 -10.48
N GLY A 223 -1.26 -1.23 -10.36
CA GLY A 223 -0.81 -0.32 -11.40
C GLY A 223 -1.65 0.96 -11.56
N VAL A 224 -2.62 1.21 -10.69
CA VAL A 224 -3.37 2.47 -10.62
C VAL A 224 -2.63 3.43 -9.72
N SER A 225 -2.39 4.65 -10.17
CA SER A 225 -1.74 5.72 -9.39
C SER A 225 -2.74 6.61 -8.65
N SER A 226 -3.99 6.67 -9.09
CA SER A 226 -5.05 7.41 -8.39
C SER A 226 -5.54 6.61 -7.17
N VAL A 227 -4.70 6.55 -6.13
CA VAL A 227 -4.97 5.82 -4.88
C VAL A 227 -5.05 6.80 -3.73
N GLU A 228 -6.15 6.77 -2.99
CA GLU A 228 -6.27 7.54 -1.75
C GLU A 228 -5.88 6.68 -0.55
N ILE A 229 -4.95 7.17 0.26
CA ILE A 229 -4.56 6.51 1.52
C ILE A 229 -5.46 6.98 2.64
N TRP A 230 -6.07 6.04 3.33
CA TRP A 230 -6.88 6.25 4.52
C TRP A 230 -6.16 5.71 5.75
N ILE A 231 -6.41 6.32 6.90
CA ILE A 231 -5.89 5.89 8.19
C ILE A 231 -7.07 5.77 9.15
N ASN A 232 -7.28 4.58 9.69
CA ASN A 232 -8.40 4.30 10.60
C ASN A 232 -9.76 4.73 10.03
N ASP A 233 -10.04 4.32 8.80
CA ASP A 233 -11.28 4.64 8.07
C ASP A 233 -11.49 6.13 7.78
N LYS A 234 -10.42 6.93 7.75
CA LYS A 234 -10.42 8.35 7.42
C LYS A 234 -9.39 8.65 6.32
N PRO A 235 -9.72 9.47 5.31
CA PRO A 235 -8.75 9.88 4.30
C PRO A 235 -7.59 10.64 4.97
N SER A 236 -6.36 10.23 4.69
CA SER A 236 -5.17 10.83 5.31
C SER A 236 -4.96 12.28 4.92
N LYS A 237 -5.37 12.63 3.68
CA LYS A 237 -5.21 13.99 3.10
C LYS A 237 -3.76 14.54 3.20
N LEU A 238 -2.78 13.69 3.43
CA LEU A 238 -1.37 14.05 3.36
C LEU A 238 -0.98 14.34 1.91
N THR A 239 -0.12 15.33 1.70
CA THR A 239 0.54 15.50 0.40
C THR A 239 1.44 14.31 0.11
N GLU A 240 1.73 14.02 -1.15
CA GLU A 240 2.51 12.84 -1.56
C GLU A 240 3.82 12.71 -0.78
N GLU A 241 4.60 13.80 -0.64
CA GLU A 241 5.87 13.79 0.06
C GLU A 241 5.73 13.58 1.58
N ASN A 242 4.71 14.19 2.18
CA ASN A 242 4.42 14.02 3.59
C ASN A 242 3.85 12.64 3.92
N LEU A 243 3.04 12.09 3.03
CA LEU A 243 2.54 10.74 3.13
C LEU A 243 3.70 9.73 3.10
N LYS A 244 4.62 9.90 2.15
CA LYS A 244 5.83 9.08 2.05
C LYS A 244 6.64 9.09 3.35
N THR A 245 6.92 10.30 3.87
CA THR A 245 7.66 10.44 5.13
C THR A 245 6.91 9.78 6.28
N TYR A 246 5.59 9.96 6.36
CA TYR A 246 4.74 9.31 7.36
C TYR A 246 4.83 7.77 7.28
N LEU A 247 4.67 7.21 6.10
CA LEU A 247 4.72 5.76 5.87
C LEU A 247 6.10 5.16 6.20
N GLN A 248 7.16 5.90 5.98
CA GLN A 248 8.53 5.49 6.32
C GLN A 248 8.86 5.59 7.80
N THR A 249 8.18 6.46 8.55
CA THR A 249 8.44 6.67 9.98
C THR A 249 7.55 5.85 10.89
N LEU A 250 6.33 5.52 10.47
CA LEU A 250 5.42 4.69 11.25
C LEU A 250 5.88 3.22 11.19
N PRO A 251 6.21 2.58 12.32
CA PRO A 251 6.66 1.19 12.29
C PRO A 251 5.49 0.24 12.00
N ALA A 252 5.78 -0.83 11.29
CA ALA A 252 4.76 -1.82 10.90
C ALA A 252 4.08 -2.49 12.10
N ASN A 253 4.76 -2.63 13.24
CA ASN A 253 4.16 -3.19 14.45
C ASN A 253 3.16 -2.27 15.16
N ALA A 254 3.01 -1.04 14.70
CA ALA A 254 1.92 -0.15 15.11
C ALA A 254 0.63 -0.40 14.30
N LEU A 255 0.67 -1.25 13.29
CA LEU A 255 -0.45 -1.57 12.43
C LEU A 255 -1.13 -2.86 12.85
N ALA A 256 -2.45 -2.87 12.90
CA ALA A 256 -3.22 -4.08 12.97
C ALA A 256 -3.34 -4.74 11.59
N ARG A 257 -3.75 -3.97 10.59
CA ARG A 257 -3.98 -4.46 9.24
C ARG A 257 -3.91 -3.35 8.19
N ILE A 258 -3.75 -3.76 6.95
CA ILE A 258 -3.91 -2.93 5.75
C ILE A 258 -5.07 -3.49 4.93
N GLU A 259 -6.03 -2.65 4.57
CA GLU A 259 -7.17 -3.00 3.75
C GLU A 259 -7.00 -2.35 2.38
N THR A 260 -6.99 -3.14 1.32
CA THR A 260 -6.92 -2.65 -0.06
C THR A 260 -8.31 -2.77 -0.70
N ILE A 261 -8.81 -1.67 -1.22
CA ILE A 261 -10.13 -1.56 -1.83
C ILE A 261 -9.93 -1.09 -3.27
N THR A 262 -9.93 -2.02 -4.19
CA THR A 262 -9.69 -1.78 -5.61
C THR A 262 -10.93 -1.30 -6.36
N ASN A 263 -12.09 -1.46 -5.75
CA ASN A 263 -13.38 -1.04 -6.27
C ASN A 263 -14.20 -0.45 -5.13
N PRO A 264 -13.88 0.81 -4.70
CA PRO A 264 -14.49 1.38 -3.50
C PRO A 264 -15.99 1.61 -3.68
N SER A 265 -16.78 1.28 -2.67
CA SER A 265 -18.21 1.60 -2.62
C SER A 265 -18.46 3.10 -2.42
N ALA A 266 -19.70 3.52 -2.55
CA ALA A 266 -20.10 4.92 -2.40
C ALA A 266 -19.77 5.51 -1.02
N LYS A 267 -19.63 4.67 0.01
CA LYS A 267 -19.26 5.09 1.38
C LYS A 267 -17.84 5.73 1.47
N TYR A 268 -16.95 5.40 0.53
CA TYR A 268 -15.68 6.10 0.37
C TYR A 268 -15.94 7.32 -0.51
N ALA A 269 -16.19 8.46 0.13
CA ALA A 269 -16.45 9.73 -0.56
C ALA A 269 -15.17 10.27 -1.20
N THR A 270 -14.63 9.53 -2.18
CA THR A 270 -13.38 9.82 -2.89
C THR A 270 -13.61 9.78 -4.39
N ASP A 271 -12.90 10.62 -5.11
CA ASP A 271 -12.79 10.57 -6.57
C ASP A 271 -11.63 9.66 -7.03
N ALA A 272 -10.80 9.18 -6.08
CA ALA A 272 -9.75 8.21 -6.37
C ALA A 272 -10.31 6.87 -6.85
N GLU A 273 -9.59 6.23 -7.74
CA GLU A 273 -9.99 4.95 -8.33
C GLU A 273 -9.85 3.78 -7.36
N ALA A 274 -9.01 3.92 -6.34
CA ALA A 274 -8.78 2.91 -5.33
C ALA A 274 -8.50 3.53 -3.97
N VAL A 275 -8.69 2.75 -2.90
CA VAL A 275 -8.43 3.17 -1.52
C VAL A 275 -7.54 2.13 -0.84
N ILE A 276 -6.56 2.58 -0.09
CA ILE A 276 -5.80 1.76 0.85
C ILE A 276 -6.04 2.31 2.25
N ASN A 277 -6.67 1.51 3.11
CA ASN A 277 -6.93 1.88 4.50
C ASN A 277 -5.91 1.23 5.43
N ILE A 278 -5.13 2.02 6.11
CA ILE A 278 -4.15 1.60 7.10
C ILE A 278 -4.81 1.66 8.48
N VAL A 279 -5.02 0.49 9.08
CA VAL A 279 -5.66 0.38 10.39
C VAL A 279 -4.57 0.16 11.43
N THR A 280 -4.46 1.10 12.37
CA THR A 280 -3.52 0.98 13.48
C THR A 280 -4.07 0.02 14.54
N SER A 281 -3.17 -0.55 15.36
CA SER A 281 -3.55 -1.51 16.40
C SER A 281 -4.56 -0.92 17.37
N ALA A 282 -5.61 -1.68 17.65
CA ALA A 282 -6.80 -1.22 18.35
C ALA A 282 -6.69 -1.25 19.88
N HIS A 283 -7.76 -0.85 20.50
CA HIS A 283 -8.02 -0.57 21.90
C HIS A 283 -7.51 -1.59 22.92
N ILE A 284 -6.90 -1.06 23.96
CA ILE A 284 -6.42 -1.82 25.14
C ILE A 284 -7.38 -1.54 26.30
N LYS A 285 -7.92 -2.60 26.93
CA LYS A 285 -8.62 -2.51 28.21
C LYS A 285 -7.71 -2.95 29.34
N SER A 286 -7.33 -2.05 30.16
CA SER A 286 -6.53 -2.18 31.38
C SER A 286 -5.11 -2.73 31.22
N ASN A 287 -4.13 -1.85 31.13
CA ASN A 287 -2.74 -2.04 31.62
C ASN A 287 -1.80 -1.00 31.03
N GLN A 288 -0.61 -0.90 31.59
CA GLN A 288 0.48 -0.09 31.04
C GLN A 288 1.38 -0.96 30.19
N PHE A 289 1.64 -0.51 28.99
CA PHE A 289 2.58 -1.13 28.08
C PHE A 289 3.49 -0.08 27.46
N VAL A 290 4.79 -0.30 27.53
CA VAL A 290 5.80 0.56 26.95
C VAL A 290 6.69 -0.26 26.05
N SER A 291 6.95 0.20 24.87
CA SER A 291 7.95 -0.38 23.99
C SER A 291 8.92 0.67 23.45
N PHE A 292 10.18 0.30 23.35
CA PHE A 292 11.25 1.10 22.78
C PHE A 292 11.88 0.31 21.65
N GLY A 293 12.19 0.98 20.55
CA GLY A 293 12.93 0.37 19.47
C GLY A 293 14.05 1.27 18.96
N LEU A 294 15.08 0.63 18.45
CA LEU A 294 16.17 1.29 17.77
C LEU A 294 16.55 0.46 16.55
N ASN A 295 16.49 1.07 15.38
CA ASN A 295 16.87 0.46 14.12
C ASN A 295 18.01 1.26 13.50
N GLY A 296 18.95 0.58 12.86
CA GLY A 296 20.06 1.20 12.15
C GLY A 296 20.57 0.31 11.01
N SER A 297 21.38 0.85 10.14
CA SER A 297 21.95 0.11 9.00
C SER A 297 23.39 0.53 8.67
N ASN A 298 24.06 -0.28 7.83
CA ASN A 298 25.39 0.03 7.32
C ASN A 298 25.41 1.23 6.35
N GLN A 299 24.28 1.55 5.72
CA GLN A 299 24.06 2.87 5.13
C GLN A 299 23.62 3.80 6.26
N PRO A 300 24.06 5.06 6.32
CA PRO A 300 23.75 5.93 7.44
C PRO A 300 22.23 6.10 7.64
N PHE A 301 21.71 5.34 8.56
CA PHE A 301 20.30 5.31 8.94
C PHE A 301 20.19 4.97 10.42
N LEU A 302 19.42 5.75 11.16
CA LEU A 302 19.11 5.51 12.56
C LEU A 302 17.66 5.91 12.84
N SER A 303 16.89 5.03 13.47
CA SER A 303 15.49 5.30 13.79
C SER A 303 15.12 4.80 15.19
N PRO A 304 15.24 5.65 16.24
CA PRO A 304 14.67 5.40 17.55
C PRO A 304 13.15 5.62 17.55
N TRP A 305 12.42 4.82 18.34
CA TRP A 305 11.00 5.02 18.56
C TRP A 305 10.58 4.57 19.96
N ILE A 306 9.46 5.13 20.43
CA ILE A 306 8.80 4.78 21.69
C ILE A 306 7.30 4.69 21.43
N SER A 307 6.67 3.66 21.98
CA SER A 307 5.23 3.53 22.04
C SER A 307 4.81 3.34 23.50
N TYR A 308 3.84 4.11 23.94
CA TYR A 308 3.24 4.02 25.26
C TYR A 308 1.74 3.83 25.10
N MET A 309 1.23 2.79 25.72
CA MET A 309 -0.18 2.46 25.77
C MET A 309 -0.62 2.35 27.23
N TRP A 310 -1.69 3.05 27.54
CA TRP A 310 -2.28 3.01 28.87
C TRP A 310 -3.80 2.96 28.74
N ALA A 311 -4.41 2.07 29.49
CA ALA A 311 -5.86 1.99 29.55
C ALA A 311 -6.31 1.67 30.99
N LYS A 312 -7.34 2.31 31.42
CA LYS A 312 -8.01 2.06 32.69
C LYS A 312 -9.49 2.33 32.56
N GLU A 313 -10.32 1.31 32.87
CA GLU A 313 -11.78 1.40 32.82
C GLU A 313 -12.29 1.94 31.48
N ARG A 314 -12.69 3.20 31.44
CA ARG A 314 -13.32 3.86 30.29
C ARG A 314 -12.36 4.71 29.45
N LEU A 315 -11.11 4.84 29.86
CA LEU A 315 -10.14 5.71 29.21
C LEU A 315 -8.95 4.90 28.71
N SER A 316 -8.61 5.06 27.43
CA SER A 316 -7.37 4.55 26.87
C SER A 316 -6.58 5.66 26.18
N ILE A 317 -5.26 5.64 26.33
CA ILE A 317 -4.33 6.58 25.74
C ILE A 317 -3.23 5.79 25.03
N ASN A 318 -3.06 6.06 23.76
CA ASN A 318 -1.96 5.56 22.95
C ASN A 318 -1.09 6.73 22.56
N LEU A 319 0.19 6.67 22.86
CA LEU A 319 1.19 7.66 22.46
C LEU A 319 2.30 6.96 21.69
N PHE A 320 2.64 7.50 20.55
CA PHE A 320 3.75 7.04 19.73
C PHE A 320 4.64 8.23 19.37
N ALA A 321 5.95 8.06 19.49
CA ALA A 321 6.92 9.04 18.99
C ALA A 321 8.09 8.31 18.34
N SER A 322 8.57 8.85 17.22
CA SER A 322 9.78 8.34 16.58
C SER A 322 10.62 9.45 15.99
N GLY A 323 11.90 9.15 15.84
CA GLY A 323 12.85 9.96 15.12
C GLY A 323 13.52 9.15 14.02
N ARG A 324 14.03 9.81 13.00
CA ARG A 324 14.79 9.17 11.93
C ARG A 324 15.88 10.11 11.42
N TYR A 325 17.04 9.55 11.24
CA TYR A 325 18.11 10.11 10.45
C TYR A 325 18.40 9.18 9.29
N SER A 326 18.54 9.69 8.09
CA SER A 326 18.98 8.91 6.93
C SER A 326 19.85 9.73 5.99
N TYR A 327 20.80 9.06 5.35
CA TYR A 327 21.62 9.60 4.26
C TYR A 327 21.59 8.61 3.09
N ARG A 328 21.43 9.12 1.87
CA ARG A 328 21.38 8.30 0.67
C ARG A 328 22.08 9.00 -0.49
N ASP A 329 22.92 8.25 -1.22
CA ASP A 329 23.53 8.67 -2.47
C ASP A 329 22.85 7.98 -3.66
N ASN A 330 22.57 8.74 -4.70
CA ASN A 330 21.99 8.26 -5.95
C ASN A 330 22.77 8.84 -7.13
N THR A 331 22.74 8.10 -8.25
CA THR A 331 23.20 8.59 -9.54
C THR A 331 22.06 8.51 -10.54
N ASN A 332 21.88 9.56 -11.32
CA ASN A 332 20.92 9.62 -12.42
C ASN A 332 21.67 9.74 -13.73
N GLU A 333 21.27 8.93 -14.69
CA GLU A 333 21.72 9.01 -16.07
C GLU A 333 20.51 9.16 -16.96
N GLY A 334 20.54 10.09 -17.90
CA GLY A 334 19.43 10.33 -18.81
C GLY A 334 19.86 10.90 -20.13
N TRP A 335 18.98 10.77 -21.09
CA TRP A 335 19.07 11.52 -22.35
C TRP A 335 17.65 11.94 -22.77
N SER A 336 17.58 13.03 -23.52
CA SER A 336 16.36 13.49 -24.16
C SER A 336 16.65 13.96 -25.57
N MET A 337 15.64 13.84 -26.44
CA MET A 337 15.66 14.31 -27.82
C MET A 337 14.39 15.12 -28.04
N ARG A 338 14.57 16.40 -28.37
CA ARG A 338 13.47 17.31 -28.74
C ARG A 338 13.44 17.44 -30.24
N ARG A 339 12.26 17.27 -30.85
CA ARG A 339 12.04 17.32 -32.28
C ARG A 339 11.03 18.39 -32.59
N GLN A 340 11.29 19.13 -33.67
CA GLN A 340 10.35 20.08 -34.20
C GLN A 340 9.82 19.60 -35.56
N ASP A 341 8.53 19.68 -35.78
CA ASP A 341 7.92 19.42 -37.06
C ASP A 341 7.91 20.69 -37.92
N HIS A 342 8.53 20.62 -39.08
CA HIS A 342 8.54 21.75 -40.03
C HIS A 342 7.24 21.88 -40.83
N THR A 343 6.35 20.89 -40.82
CA THR A 343 5.19 20.83 -41.73
C THR A 343 3.84 21.11 -41.11
N GLY A 344 3.79 21.56 -39.85
CA GLY A 344 2.55 22.05 -39.22
C GLY A 344 1.59 20.99 -38.74
N GLY A 345 2.05 19.95 -38.14
CA GLY A 345 1.25 19.11 -37.26
C GLY A 345 0.81 17.75 -37.76
N VAL A 346 1.34 17.25 -38.87
CA VAL A 346 1.11 15.88 -39.33
C VAL A 346 2.39 15.09 -39.10
N LEU A 347 2.29 13.93 -38.44
CA LEU A 347 3.38 12.94 -38.31
C LEU A 347 3.80 12.46 -39.70
N GLY A 348 4.70 13.22 -40.37
CA GLY A 348 5.33 12.83 -41.61
C GLY A 348 6.74 12.30 -41.37
N GLU A 349 7.36 11.72 -42.36
CA GLU A 349 8.72 11.14 -42.29
C GLU A 349 9.85 12.16 -42.05
N ASP A 350 9.56 13.47 -42.10
CA ASP A 350 10.54 14.55 -42.02
C ASP A 350 10.56 15.22 -40.64
N PHE A 351 11.17 14.52 -39.68
CA PHE A 351 11.49 15.12 -38.35
C PHE A 351 12.89 15.70 -38.41
N ASP A 352 13.05 16.97 -38.11
CA ASP A 352 14.34 17.53 -37.73
C ASP A 352 14.56 17.38 -36.21
N THR A 353 15.53 16.58 -35.84
CA THR A 353 16.04 16.56 -34.46
C THR A 353 16.73 17.89 -34.22
N THR A 354 16.15 18.70 -33.35
CA THR A 354 16.64 20.05 -33.10
C THR A 354 17.55 20.12 -31.89
N LEU A 355 17.37 19.24 -30.91
CA LEU A 355 18.16 19.19 -29.69
C LEU A 355 18.28 17.76 -29.19
N TYR A 356 19.51 17.31 -28.97
CA TYR A 356 19.81 16.10 -28.22
C TYR A 356 20.55 16.50 -26.95
N GLN A 357 20.10 15.98 -25.80
CA GLN A 357 20.68 16.30 -24.50
C GLN A 357 21.02 15.01 -23.75
N THR A 358 22.18 14.99 -23.11
CA THR A 358 22.58 13.96 -22.15
C THR A 358 22.79 14.57 -20.78
N ASP A 359 22.35 13.87 -19.75
CA ASP A 359 22.46 14.29 -18.35
C ASP A 359 23.08 13.17 -17.52
N THR A 360 24.05 13.52 -16.69
CA THR A 360 24.57 12.65 -15.64
C THR A 360 24.57 13.43 -14.34
N ALA A 361 23.89 12.93 -13.32
CA ALA A 361 23.80 13.59 -12.03
C ALA A 361 24.20 12.64 -10.91
N ALA A 362 24.90 13.18 -9.91
CA ALA A 362 25.12 12.54 -8.61
C ALA A 362 24.42 13.37 -7.54
N SER A 363 23.73 12.74 -6.63
CA SER A 363 23.00 13.42 -5.55
C SER A 363 23.18 12.74 -4.21
N GLY A 364 23.35 13.54 -3.16
CA GLY A 364 23.34 13.11 -1.76
C GLY A 364 22.19 13.74 -1.00
N ASN A 365 21.41 12.93 -0.31
CA ASN A 365 20.25 13.38 0.43
C ASN A 365 20.38 13.03 1.91
N ARG A 366 20.30 14.04 2.80
CA ARG A 366 20.24 13.90 4.27
C ARG A 366 18.86 14.29 4.77
N SER A 367 18.23 13.40 5.52
CA SER A 367 16.93 13.66 6.11
C SER A 367 16.96 13.43 7.62
N TYR A 368 16.36 14.38 8.35
CA TYR A 368 16.07 14.29 9.77
C TYR A 368 14.57 14.44 9.93
N SER A 369 13.92 13.44 10.51
CA SER A 369 12.47 13.52 10.76
C SER A 369 12.12 13.05 12.16
N GLY A 370 11.02 13.59 12.68
CA GLY A 370 10.43 13.18 13.95
C GLY A 370 8.93 13.27 13.86
N ASN A 371 8.22 12.34 14.49
CA ASN A 371 6.77 12.36 14.59
C ASN A 371 6.32 12.06 16.02
N ILE A 372 5.14 12.55 16.33
CA ILE A 372 4.40 12.25 17.55
C ILE A 372 2.93 12.08 17.19
N PHE A 373 2.32 11.01 17.70
CA PHE A 373 0.90 10.72 17.55
C PHE A 373 0.30 10.32 18.88
N MET A 374 -0.88 10.81 19.14
CA MET A 374 -1.67 10.51 20.32
C MET A 374 -3.08 10.14 19.89
N ASN A 375 -3.61 9.07 20.47
CA ASN A 375 -5.01 8.72 20.37
C ASN A 375 -5.56 8.49 21.78
N VAL A 376 -6.68 9.13 22.08
CA VAL A 376 -7.39 9.02 23.35
C VAL A 376 -8.79 8.53 23.05
N ASN A 377 -9.18 7.40 23.63
CA ASN A 377 -10.54 6.89 23.54
C ASN A 377 -11.18 6.92 24.92
N TYR A 378 -12.37 7.48 24.99
CA TYR A 378 -13.15 7.62 26.22
C TYR A 378 -14.57 7.07 26.04
N GLU A 379 -14.89 6.00 26.75
CA GLU A 379 -16.26 5.50 26.86
C GLU A 379 -17.05 6.41 27.81
N ILE A 380 -17.87 7.30 27.27
CA ILE A 380 -18.74 8.18 28.07
C ILE A 380 -19.72 7.32 28.86
N ASP A 381 -20.33 6.35 28.17
CA ASP A 381 -21.23 5.34 28.72
C ASP A 381 -21.22 4.09 27.82
N SER A 382 -21.97 3.04 28.16
CA SER A 382 -22.04 1.79 27.39
C SER A 382 -22.52 1.94 25.95
N THR A 383 -23.07 3.11 25.60
CA THR A 383 -23.65 3.42 24.30
C THR A 383 -22.94 4.57 23.57
N SER A 384 -21.99 5.22 24.22
CA SER A 384 -21.39 6.45 23.70
C SER A 384 -19.87 6.41 23.84
N ASP A 385 -19.18 6.54 22.73
CA ASP A 385 -17.72 6.55 22.66
C ASP A 385 -17.24 7.89 22.08
N LEU A 386 -16.18 8.46 22.66
CA LEU A 386 -15.47 9.64 22.16
C LEU A 386 -14.02 9.25 21.88
N SER A 387 -13.57 9.47 20.67
CA SER A 387 -12.15 9.33 20.26
C SER A 387 -11.58 10.68 19.88
N VAL A 388 -10.41 11.00 20.39
CA VAL A 388 -9.63 12.16 20.02
C VAL A 388 -8.28 11.68 19.52
N ASP A 389 -7.92 12.07 18.31
CA ASP A 389 -6.62 11.81 17.74
C ASP A 389 -5.91 13.13 17.42
N ALA A 390 -4.63 13.20 17.69
CA ALA A 390 -3.80 14.33 17.36
C ALA A 390 -2.38 13.86 17.04
N GLY A 391 -1.74 14.55 16.12
CA GLY A 391 -0.38 14.20 15.80
C GLY A 391 0.27 15.23 14.89
N GLY A 392 1.57 15.06 14.75
CA GLY A 392 2.34 15.88 13.84
C GLY A 392 3.67 15.26 13.53
N PHE A 393 4.27 15.72 12.47
CA PHE A 393 5.66 15.43 12.18
C PHE A 393 6.39 16.67 11.68
N TYR A 394 7.69 16.62 11.86
CA TYR A 394 8.66 17.52 11.29
C TYR A 394 9.66 16.72 10.46
N ASN A 395 9.96 17.21 9.28
CA ASN A 395 11.00 16.67 8.43
C ASN A 395 11.92 17.80 7.95
N TYR A 396 13.20 17.62 8.04
CA TYR A 396 14.20 18.48 7.44
C TYR A 396 15.01 17.66 6.44
N ASN A 397 14.90 18.03 5.18
CA ASN A 397 15.61 17.39 4.11
C ASN A 397 16.66 18.36 3.56
N ARG A 398 17.90 17.87 3.38
CA ARG A 398 18.96 18.58 2.66
C ARG A 398 19.45 17.70 1.53
N SER A 399 19.28 18.17 0.32
CA SER A 399 19.77 17.53 -0.89
C SER A 399 20.93 18.35 -1.47
N THR A 400 21.96 17.67 -1.91
CA THR A 400 23.02 18.26 -2.72
C THR A 400 23.11 17.46 -4.00
N SER A 401 23.16 18.11 -5.15
CA SER A 401 23.35 17.42 -6.43
C SER A 401 24.40 18.12 -7.28
N SER A 402 25.02 17.32 -8.11
CA SER A 402 25.90 17.80 -9.18
C SER A 402 25.48 17.10 -10.47
N ARG A 403 25.13 17.88 -11.48
CA ARG A 403 24.69 17.41 -12.79
C ARG A 403 25.61 17.93 -13.86
N SER A 404 26.06 17.06 -14.76
CA SER A 404 26.72 17.41 -16.01
C SER A 404 25.73 17.24 -17.16
N THR A 405 25.56 18.27 -17.96
CA THR A 405 24.64 18.31 -19.10
C THR A 405 25.42 18.66 -20.37
N GLU A 406 25.19 17.90 -21.43
CA GLU A 406 25.68 18.19 -22.76
C GLU A 406 24.47 18.30 -23.69
N GLN A 407 24.42 19.38 -24.45
CA GLN A 407 23.33 19.70 -25.40
C GLN A 407 23.93 19.84 -26.80
N PHE A 408 23.39 19.14 -27.77
CA PHE A 408 23.74 19.16 -29.17
C PHE A 408 22.61 19.72 -29.99
N TYR A 409 22.81 20.90 -30.59
CA TYR A 409 21.86 21.53 -31.52
C TYR A 409 22.20 21.12 -32.94
N PHE A 410 21.22 20.78 -33.74
CA PHE A 410 21.45 20.33 -35.13
C PHE A 410 21.18 21.40 -36.17
N SER A 411 20.50 22.51 -35.81
CA SER A 411 20.28 23.62 -36.73
C SER A 411 20.17 24.96 -35.98
N PRO A 412 21.21 25.81 -35.97
CA PRO A 412 22.55 25.57 -36.45
C PRO A 412 23.30 24.52 -35.60
N LEU A 413 24.30 23.86 -36.17
CA LEU A 413 25.09 22.85 -35.43
C LEU A 413 25.92 23.56 -34.36
N ASP A 414 25.57 23.26 -33.09
CA ASP A 414 26.25 23.83 -31.94
C ASP A 414 26.25 22.85 -30.76
N THR A 415 27.18 23.01 -29.84
CA THR A 415 27.32 22.19 -28.64
C THR A 415 27.50 23.07 -27.44
N ILE A 416 26.65 22.87 -26.44
CA ILE A 416 26.72 23.52 -25.14
C ILE A 416 26.93 22.45 -24.06
N ALA A 417 27.93 22.63 -23.21
CA ALA A 417 28.13 21.77 -22.06
C ALA A 417 28.27 22.61 -20.80
N TYR A 418 27.64 22.15 -19.75
CA TYR A 418 27.66 22.84 -18.46
C TYR A 418 27.51 21.86 -17.30
N THR A 419 27.96 22.28 -16.13
CA THR A 419 27.71 21.60 -14.86
C THR A 419 26.75 22.43 -14.01
N ILE A 420 25.85 21.76 -13.32
CA ILE A 420 24.96 22.36 -12.34
C ILE A 420 25.31 21.79 -10.98
N GLY A 421 25.57 22.67 -10.02
CA GLY A 421 25.58 22.33 -8.61
C GLY A 421 24.32 22.87 -7.95
N ASP A 422 23.56 22.06 -7.26
CA ASP A 422 22.47 22.56 -6.45
C ASP A 422 22.55 22.06 -5.00
N THR A 423 22.09 22.90 -4.08
CA THR A 423 21.91 22.55 -2.68
C THR A 423 20.53 23.05 -2.25
N SER A 424 19.65 22.11 -1.93
CA SER A 424 18.32 22.45 -1.44
C SER A 424 18.11 22.02 0.01
N THR A 425 17.35 22.81 0.75
CA THR A 425 16.89 22.49 2.09
C THR A 425 15.37 22.65 2.16
N THR A 426 14.68 21.65 2.68
CA THR A 426 13.21 21.65 2.75
C THR A 426 12.75 21.21 4.13
N PRO A 427 12.57 22.15 5.08
CA PRO A 427 11.83 21.88 6.30
C PRO A 427 10.32 21.72 5.99
N SER A 428 9.72 20.69 6.53
CA SER A 428 8.30 20.37 6.37
C SER A 428 7.64 20.13 7.72
N TRP A 429 6.45 20.66 7.90
CA TRP A 429 5.62 20.52 9.09
C TRP A 429 4.26 19.98 8.74
N PHE A 430 3.80 19.04 9.51
CA PHE A 430 2.44 18.54 9.43
C PHE A 430 1.84 18.45 10.83
N ALA A 431 0.58 18.84 10.97
CA ALA A 431 -0.20 18.62 12.17
C ALA A 431 -1.63 18.21 11.81
N HIS A 432 -2.22 17.33 12.58
CA HIS A 432 -3.63 16.98 12.46
C HIS A 432 -4.26 16.84 13.84
N ALA A 433 -5.56 17.07 13.90
CA ALA A 433 -6.40 16.76 15.05
C ALA A 433 -7.77 16.30 14.58
N GLY A 434 -8.27 15.25 15.22
CA GLY A 434 -9.58 14.69 14.95
C GLY A 434 -10.36 14.40 16.22
N VAL A 435 -11.67 14.51 16.11
CA VAL A 435 -12.62 14.15 17.17
C VAL A 435 -13.71 13.31 16.54
N ASP A 436 -13.96 12.13 17.06
CA ASP A 436 -15.04 11.24 16.66
C ASP A 436 -15.92 10.92 17.84
N TYR A 437 -17.21 11.11 17.66
CA TYR A 437 -18.24 10.71 18.60
C TYR A 437 -19.10 9.62 17.97
N THR A 438 -19.26 8.51 18.65
CA THR A 438 -20.13 7.41 18.22
C THR A 438 -21.21 7.17 19.26
N LYS A 439 -22.48 7.23 18.84
CA LYS A 439 -23.65 6.86 19.64
C LYS A 439 -24.21 5.55 19.11
N LYS A 440 -24.26 4.53 19.95
CA LYS A 440 -24.93 3.25 19.69
C LYS A 440 -26.34 3.33 20.27
N PHE A 441 -27.35 3.10 19.46
CA PHE A 441 -28.76 3.15 19.91
C PHE A 441 -29.21 1.79 20.38
N ASP A 442 -28.61 0.71 19.87
CA ASP A 442 -28.84 -0.68 20.27
C ASP A 442 -27.57 -1.52 20.08
N GLN A 443 -27.67 -2.82 20.36
CA GLN A 443 -26.58 -3.78 20.18
C GLN A 443 -26.53 -4.41 18.76
N ASN A 444 -27.46 -4.04 17.89
CA ASN A 444 -27.63 -4.64 16.56
C ASN A 444 -26.90 -3.84 15.44
N GLY A 445 -26.09 -2.86 15.81
CA GLY A 445 -25.37 -2.03 14.84
C GLY A 445 -26.06 -0.71 14.50
N HIS A 446 -27.19 -0.39 15.13
CA HIS A 446 -27.83 0.93 15.00
C HIS A 446 -26.99 2.00 15.69
N ASN A 447 -26.35 2.87 14.92
CA ASN A 447 -25.45 3.87 15.44
C ASN A 447 -25.42 5.15 14.60
N LEU A 448 -24.96 6.22 15.25
CA LEU A 448 -24.61 7.49 14.63
C LEU A 448 -23.16 7.79 14.96
N ARG A 449 -22.33 8.06 13.95
CA ARG A 449 -20.98 8.57 14.09
C ARG A 449 -20.93 10.00 13.58
N LEU A 450 -20.30 10.88 14.36
CA LEU A 450 -19.99 12.25 13.99
C LEU A 450 -18.48 12.45 14.10
N GLY A 451 -17.87 12.98 13.05
CA GLY A 451 -16.44 13.21 12.98
C GLY A 451 -16.12 14.65 12.62
N PHE A 452 -15.11 15.21 13.26
CA PHE A 452 -14.45 16.44 12.86
C PHE A 452 -12.96 16.18 12.70
N ASN A 453 -12.37 16.62 11.60
CA ASN A 453 -10.94 16.51 11.38
C ASN A 453 -10.40 17.83 10.86
N SER A 454 -9.22 18.20 11.37
CA SER A 454 -8.44 19.33 10.90
C SER A 454 -7.03 18.89 10.56
N ARG A 455 -6.43 19.50 9.56
CA ARG A 455 -5.05 19.30 9.19
C ARG A 455 -4.39 20.60 8.81
N PHE A 456 -3.11 20.67 9.07
CA PHE A 456 -2.23 21.75 8.64
C PHE A 456 -0.94 21.16 8.08
N ASN A 457 -0.44 21.74 7.00
CA ASN A 457 0.80 21.34 6.36
C ASN A 457 1.54 22.58 5.88
N ARG A 458 2.87 22.61 6.07
CA ARG A 458 3.74 23.65 5.55
C ARG A 458 5.05 23.05 5.06
N ASN A 459 5.44 23.41 3.85
CA ASN A 459 6.73 23.07 3.26
C ASN A 459 7.42 24.40 2.89
N ALA A 460 8.52 24.70 3.54
CA ALA A 460 9.34 25.85 3.20
C ALA A 460 10.65 25.34 2.60
N GLY A 461 11.06 25.83 1.45
CA GLY A 461 12.24 25.37 0.73
C GLY A 461 13.15 26.53 0.38
N GLU A 462 14.46 26.26 0.43
CA GLU A 462 15.50 27.15 -0.09
C GLU A 462 16.41 26.29 -0.95
N GLU A 463 16.74 26.80 -2.14
CA GLU A 463 17.64 26.13 -3.07
C GLU A 463 18.63 27.14 -3.63
N TYR A 464 19.90 26.78 -3.56
CA TYR A 464 21.00 27.49 -4.17
C TYR A 464 21.47 26.70 -5.38
N TYR A 465 21.52 27.34 -6.52
CA TYR A 465 21.83 26.76 -7.81
C TYR A 465 22.95 27.52 -8.48
N ASN A 466 23.97 26.79 -8.91
CA ASN A 466 25.07 27.31 -9.70
C ASN A 466 25.17 26.55 -11.02
N ARG A 467 25.26 27.27 -12.15
CA ARG A 467 25.54 26.72 -13.47
C ARG A 467 26.85 27.26 -14.00
N ALA A 468 27.78 26.38 -14.27
CA ALA A 468 29.09 26.70 -14.85
C ALA A 468 29.18 26.10 -16.25
N TYR A 469 29.42 26.95 -17.27
CA TYR A 469 29.58 26.50 -18.64
C TYR A 469 30.99 26.00 -18.88
N THR A 470 31.12 24.78 -19.44
CA THR A 470 32.43 24.10 -19.69
C THR A 470 32.84 24.16 -21.16
N VAL A 471 31.87 24.31 -22.07
CA VAL A 471 32.08 24.49 -23.50
C VAL A 471 31.20 25.63 -23.95
N TYR A 472 31.77 26.62 -24.53
CA TYR A 472 31.22 27.86 -25.05
C TYR A 472 31.49 29.09 -24.17
N ASN A 473 31.89 30.19 -24.84
CA ASN A 473 32.12 31.48 -24.20
C ASN A 473 30.80 32.25 -24.00
N LEU A 474 29.86 31.65 -23.29
CA LEU A 474 28.64 32.37 -22.89
C LEU A 474 28.96 33.32 -21.72
N PRO A 475 28.24 34.42 -21.57
CA PRO A 475 28.50 35.36 -20.50
C PRO A 475 28.20 34.77 -19.14
N GLY A 476 29.21 34.44 -18.38
CA GLY A 476 29.20 34.23 -16.93
C GLY A 476 28.50 32.97 -16.42
N ASP A 477 29.04 32.46 -15.33
CA ASP A 477 28.34 31.46 -14.50
C ASP A 477 27.04 32.07 -13.95
N GLU A 478 25.98 31.28 -13.86
CA GLU A 478 24.68 31.70 -13.33
C GLU A 478 24.49 31.21 -11.92
N ASP A 479 24.45 32.13 -10.97
CA ASP A 479 24.08 31.85 -9.59
C ASP A 479 22.65 32.27 -9.29
N ARG A 480 21.88 31.36 -8.68
CA ARG A 480 20.47 31.57 -8.40
C ARG A 480 20.09 31.10 -7.00
N TYR A 481 19.15 31.80 -6.42
CA TYR A 481 18.51 31.42 -5.18
C TYR A 481 17.01 31.28 -5.41
N MET A 482 16.43 30.16 -4.94
CA MET A 482 15.01 29.91 -5.00
C MET A 482 14.46 29.73 -3.60
N LYS A 483 13.32 30.35 -3.34
CA LYS A 483 12.56 30.20 -2.11
C LYS A 483 11.16 29.73 -2.41
N THR A 484 10.72 28.71 -1.69
CA THR A 484 9.34 28.22 -1.72
C THR A 484 8.75 28.28 -0.32
N ASP A 485 7.50 28.69 -0.20
CA ASP A 485 6.74 28.61 1.05
C ASP A 485 5.31 28.17 0.71
N ASN A 486 5.03 26.92 0.97
CA ASN A 486 3.74 26.31 0.65
C ASN A 486 3.07 25.92 1.96
N TYR A 487 1.88 26.39 2.19
CA TYR A 487 1.07 25.94 3.31
C TYR A 487 -0.33 25.52 2.86
N SER A 488 -0.86 24.54 3.52
CA SER A 488 -2.25 24.12 3.31
C SER A 488 -2.93 23.77 4.61
N TYR A 489 -4.20 24.05 4.69
CA TYR A 489 -5.05 23.54 5.75
C TYR A 489 -6.31 22.89 5.17
N GLY A 490 -6.89 21.99 5.94
CA GLY A 490 -8.13 21.34 5.57
C GLY A 490 -8.97 21.02 6.79
N LEU A 491 -10.28 21.18 6.64
CA LEU A 491 -11.29 20.88 7.63
C LEU A 491 -12.27 19.89 7.02
N SER A 492 -12.70 18.89 7.78
CA SER A 492 -13.80 18.01 7.36
C SER A 492 -14.74 17.73 8.53
N LEU A 493 -16.02 17.70 8.21
CA LEU A 493 -17.11 17.26 9.07
C LEU A 493 -17.75 16.04 8.40
N ASP A 494 -17.88 14.95 9.11
CA ASP A 494 -18.56 13.76 8.63
C ASP A 494 -19.63 13.29 9.62
N ALA A 495 -20.74 12.79 9.07
CA ALA A 495 -21.81 12.18 9.81
C ALA A 495 -22.20 10.87 9.10
N ARG A 496 -22.25 9.77 9.82
CA ARG A 496 -22.72 8.49 9.30
C ARG A 496 -23.75 7.86 10.22
N TYR A 497 -24.91 7.57 9.66
CA TYR A 497 -26.01 6.94 10.35
C TYR A 497 -26.24 5.55 9.78
N ASN A 498 -26.04 4.53 10.59
CA ASN A 498 -26.28 3.13 10.23
C ASN A 498 -27.56 2.64 10.90
N ARG A 499 -28.47 2.11 10.11
CA ARG A 499 -29.76 1.60 10.54
C ARG A 499 -29.96 0.16 10.09
N PRO A 500 -29.69 -0.84 10.91
CA PRO A 500 -30.19 -2.18 10.67
C PRO A 500 -31.72 -2.18 10.67
N TYR A 501 -32.33 -2.70 9.63
CA TYR A 501 -33.78 -2.86 9.55
C TYR A 501 -34.21 -4.32 9.76
N SER A 502 -33.28 -5.25 9.72
CA SER A 502 -33.43 -6.66 10.05
C SER A 502 -32.09 -7.25 10.51
N ALA A 503 -32.09 -8.51 10.97
CA ALA A 503 -30.88 -9.24 11.30
C ALA A 503 -29.95 -9.43 10.09
N ASP A 504 -30.50 -9.35 8.88
CA ASP A 504 -29.79 -9.57 7.63
C ASP A 504 -29.73 -8.32 6.73
N GLY A 505 -30.21 -7.17 7.21
CA GLY A 505 -30.31 -5.97 6.38
C GLY A 505 -29.95 -4.68 7.11
N GLU A 506 -29.16 -3.83 6.43
CA GLU A 506 -28.69 -2.54 6.92
C GLU A 506 -28.86 -1.46 5.85
N LEU A 507 -29.21 -0.27 6.29
CA LEU A 507 -29.19 0.97 5.51
C LEU A 507 -28.26 1.97 6.18
N SER A 508 -27.32 2.53 5.42
CA SER A 508 -26.34 3.50 5.89
C SER A 508 -26.47 4.80 5.08
N PHE A 509 -26.47 5.92 5.80
CA PHE A 509 -26.47 7.26 5.22
C PHE A 509 -25.19 7.97 5.64
N GLY A 510 -24.47 8.53 4.71
CA GLY A 510 -23.28 9.33 4.91
C GLY A 510 -23.50 10.76 4.45
N LEU A 511 -22.99 11.72 5.21
CA LEU A 511 -22.87 13.13 4.83
C LEU A 511 -21.49 13.61 5.23
N ARG A 512 -20.80 14.26 4.30
CA ARG A 512 -19.48 14.83 4.55
C ARG A 512 -19.36 16.18 3.91
N ALA A 513 -18.82 17.15 4.66
CA ALA A 513 -18.45 18.48 4.18
C ALA A 513 -16.94 18.66 4.35
N ASP A 514 -16.28 19.09 3.28
CA ASP A 514 -14.84 19.32 3.26
C ASP A 514 -14.55 20.76 2.82
N HIS A 515 -13.56 21.38 3.46
CA HIS A 515 -12.96 22.63 3.01
C HIS A 515 -11.45 22.51 3.06
N SER A 516 -10.76 22.92 2.01
CA SER A 516 -9.30 23.00 2.00
C SER A 516 -8.82 24.23 1.27
N GLN A 517 -7.71 24.77 1.74
CA GLN A 517 -6.97 25.85 1.11
C GLN A 517 -5.52 25.44 0.96
N ASN A 518 -4.92 25.85 -0.14
CA ASN A 518 -3.54 25.59 -0.49
C ASN A 518 -2.93 26.86 -1.07
N ASP A 519 -1.96 27.44 -0.36
CA ASP A 519 -1.25 28.66 -0.76
C ASP A 519 0.20 28.29 -1.03
N ASN A 520 0.68 28.63 -2.21
CA ASN A 520 2.04 28.37 -2.65
C ASN A 520 2.70 29.70 -3.05
N GLU A 521 3.86 29.95 -2.51
CA GLU A 521 4.71 31.07 -2.90
C GLU A 521 6.00 30.51 -3.47
N PHE A 522 6.32 30.87 -4.69
CA PHE A 522 7.57 30.52 -5.36
C PHE A 522 8.28 31.79 -5.81
N ARG A 523 9.47 32.03 -5.28
CA ARG A 523 10.32 33.19 -5.60
C ARG A 523 11.69 32.74 -6.09
N ARG A 524 12.13 33.34 -7.18
CA ARG A 524 13.44 33.11 -7.76
C ARG A 524 14.22 34.39 -7.92
N PHE A 525 15.50 34.31 -7.60
CA PHE A 525 16.41 35.44 -7.64
C PHE A 525 17.68 35.05 -8.38
N TYR A 526 18.27 36.01 -9.08
CA TYR A 526 19.60 35.89 -9.66
C TYR A 526 20.62 36.67 -8.81
N SER A 527 21.86 36.20 -8.83
CA SER A 527 23.01 36.97 -8.36
C SER A 527 23.59 37.78 -9.52
N THR A 528 23.89 39.03 -9.24
CA THR A 528 24.60 39.92 -10.19
C THR A 528 26.05 40.12 -9.84
N ASP A 529 26.54 39.55 -8.72
CA ASP A 529 27.88 39.72 -8.16
C ASP A 529 28.66 38.39 -7.96
N GLY A 530 28.21 37.31 -8.64
CA GLY A 530 28.92 36.02 -8.61
C GLY A 530 28.56 35.17 -7.37
N GLY A 531 27.37 35.33 -6.82
CA GLY A 531 26.84 34.52 -5.72
C GLY A 531 26.96 35.13 -4.32
N ASP A 532 27.47 36.35 -4.21
CA ASP A 532 27.60 37.06 -2.93
C ASP A 532 26.23 37.60 -2.45
N THR A 533 25.43 38.13 -3.39
CA THR A 533 24.05 38.61 -3.11
C THR A 533 23.07 38.11 -4.17
N TYR A 534 21.80 37.95 -3.79
CA TYR A 534 20.69 37.52 -4.65
C TYR A 534 19.59 38.61 -4.61
N ASP A 535 19.79 39.68 -5.36
CA ASP A 535 18.99 40.88 -5.34
C ASP A 535 18.08 41.10 -6.56
N SER A 536 18.30 40.35 -7.62
CA SER A 536 17.55 40.47 -8.88
C SER A 536 16.43 39.41 -8.96
N VAL A 537 15.18 39.82 -8.97
CA VAL A 537 14.01 38.91 -9.04
C VAL A 537 13.82 38.40 -10.47
N ASP A 538 13.71 37.08 -10.63
CA ASP A 538 13.22 36.45 -11.87
C ASP A 538 11.70 36.55 -11.94
N ALA A 539 11.20 37.64 -12.52
CA ALA A 539 9.77 37.88 -12.62
C ALA A 539 8.99 36.81 -13.43
N LEU A 540 9.66 36.16 -14.38
CA LEU A 540 9.04 35.12 -15.23
C LEU A 540 8.77 33.83 -14.41
N ARG A 541 9.61 33.53 -13.44
CA ARG A 541 9.56 32.31 -12.64
C ARG A 541 9.15 32.55 -11.18
N THR A 542 8.73 33.77 -10.84
CA THR A 542 8.19 34.12 -9.53
C THR A 542 6.68 34.20 -9.62
N TYR A 543 5.96 33.52 -8.71
CA TYR A 543 4.50 33.53 -8.66
C TYR A 543 3.95 33.16 -7.30
N THR A 544 2.72 33.53 -7.04
CA THR A 544 1.89 33.02 -5.95
C THR A 544 0.71 32.24 -6.51
N PHE A 545 0.25 31.25 -5.75
CA PHE A 545 -0.93 30.45 -6.07
C PHE A 545 -1.80 30.32 -4.80
N ASP A 546 -3.07 30.67 -4.90
CA ASP A 546 -4.12 30.38 -3.90
C ASP A 546 -5.14 29.44 -4.52
N GLY A 547 -5.34 28.28 -3.91
CA GLY A 547 -6.31 27.28 -4.31
C GLY A 547 -7.25 26.92 -3.17
N GLN A 548 -8.56 27.03 -3.38
CA GLN A 548 -9.59 26.71 -2.40
C GLN A 548 -10.55 25.66 -2.97
N GLU A 549 -10.86 24.66 -2.16
CA GLU A 549 -11.88 23.66 -2.49
C GLU A 549 -12.87 23.54 -1.34
N THR A 550 -14.15 23.62 -1.65
CA THR A 550 -15.22 23.39 -0.69
C THR A 550 -16.25 22.43 -1.30
N GLY A 551 -16.50 21.33 -0.63
CA GLY A 551 -17.40 20.29 -1.14
C GLY A 551 -18.32 19.71 -0.10
N VAL A 552 -19.43 19.14 -0.59
CA VAL A 552 -20.37 18.34 0.20
C VAL A 552 -20.63 17.04 -0.55
N ASN A 553 -20.53 15.94 0.15
CA ASN A 553 -20.78 14.58 -0.35
C ASN A 553 -21.87 13.93 0.48
N ALA A 554 -22.85 13.33 -0.17
CA ALA A 554 -23.88 12.49 0.46
C ALA A 554 -23.85 11.10 -0.16
N ASP A 555 -24.03 10.06 0.66
CA ASP A 555 -24.11 8.69 0.21
C ASP A 555 -25.21 7.90 0.91
N VAL A 556 -25.78 6.97 0.18
CA VAL A 556 -26.71 5.96 0.70
C VAL A 556 -26.19 4.60 0.31
N ASN A 557 -26.08 3.71 1.28
CA ASN A 557 -25.67 2.32 1.05
C ASN A 557 -26.70 1.38 1.66
N TRP A 558 -27.14 0.44 0.87
CA TRP A 558 -28.07 -0.61 1.26
C TRP A 558 -27.36 -1.96 1.17
N THR A 559 -27.43 -2.75 2.24
CA THR A 559 -26.85 -4.10 2.29
C THR A 559 -27.93 -5.06 2.78
N HIS A 560 -28.09 -6.18 2.09
CA HIS A 560 -28.96 -7.27 2.54
C HIS A 560 -28.35 -8.63 2.26
N ARG A 561 -28.57 -9.56 3.20
CA ARG A 561 -28.09 -10.94 3.13
C ARG A 561 -29.29 -11.89 2.99
N TRP A 562 -29.27 -12.74 1.97
CA TRP A 562 -30.21 -13.84 1.78
C TRP A 562 -29.45 -15.17 1.93
N GLY A 563 -29.41 -15.70 3.15
CA GLY A 563 -28.64 -16.91 3.43
C GLY A 563 -27.15 -16.72 3.11
N ASN A 564 -26.67 -17.36 2.05
CA ASN A 564 -25.27 -17.32 1.62
C ASN A 564 -24.97 -16.15 0.66
N PHE A 565 -25.98 -15.44 0.18
CA PHE A 565 -25.82 -14.28 -0.68
C PHE A 565 -25.83 -12.99 0.14
N THR A 566 -24.92 -12.06 -0.18
CA THR A 566 -24.94 -10.69 0.31
C THR A 566 -24.86 -9.74 -0.88
N LEU A 567 -25.81 -8.80 -0.97
CA LEU A 567 -25.82 -7.73 -1.95
C LEU A 567 -25.67 -6.40 -1.20
N SER A 568 -24.65 -5.62 -1.60
CA SER A 568 -24.52 -4.23 -1.18
C SER A 568 -24.63 -3.33 -2.39
N SER A 569 -25.49 -2.32 -2.34
CA SER A 569 -25.67 -1.32 -3.39
C SER A 569 -25.51 0.06 -2.78
N GLY A 570 -24.69 0.90 -3.41
CA GLY A 570 -24.38 2.23 -2.92
C GLY A 570 -24.57 3.28 -4.01
N LEU A 571 -25.03 4.45 -3.58
CA LEU A 571 -25.15 5.63 -4.43
C LEU A 571 -24.57 6.82 -3.68
N GLY A 572 -23.56 7.45 -4.25
CA GLY A 572 -22.97 8.70 -3.74
C GLY A 572 -23.19 9.83 -4.74
N TYR A 573 -23.41 11.03 -4.19
CA TYR A 573 -23.44 12.27 -4.94
C TYR A 573 -22.61 13.32 -4.22
N GLY A 574 -21.80 14.05 -4.96
CA GLY A 574 -20.96 15.12 -4.46
C GLY A 574 -21.09 16.37 -5.28
N ILE A 575 -20.98 17.51 -4.63
CA ILE A 575 -20.83 18.81 -5.24
C ILE A 575 -19.59 19.48 -4.65
N LYS A 576 -18.71 20.02 -5.50
CA LYS A 576 -17.47 20.69 -5.10
C LYS A 576 -17.35 22.01 -5.86
N ARG A 577 -17.02 23.08 -5.12
CA ARG A 577 -16.57 24.34 -5.68
C ARG A 577 -15.06 24.39 -5.55
N THR A 578 -14.38 24.66 -6.67
CA THR A 578 -12.95 24.95 -6.71
C THR A 578 -12.77 26.39 -7.14
N PHE A 579 -11.91 27.12 -6.44
CA PHE A 579 -11.40 28.45 -6.79
C PHE A 579 -9.89 28.36 -6.88
N TYR A 580 -9.29 29.06 -7.82
CA TYR A 580 -7.85 29.25 -7.89
C TYR A 580 -7.51 30.68 -8.36
N SER A 581 -6.35 31.14 -7.92
CA SER A 581 -5.77 32.40 -8.34
C SER A 581 -4.26 32.29 -8.44
N TYR A 582 -3.69 32.74 -9.55
CA TYR A 582 -2.27 32.99 -9.74
C TYR A 582 -2.00 34.48 -9.75
N GLY A 583 -0.98 34.91 -9.00
CA GLY A 583 -0.60 36.32 -8.89
C GLY A 583 0.92 36.54 -9.02
N ASP A 584 1.32 37.77 -8.80
CA ASP A 584 2.70 38.27 -8.74
C ASP A 584 3.46 38.36 -10.07
N ASN A 585 2.81 38.12 -11.21
CA ASN A 585 3.42 38.41 -12.52
C ASN A 585 2.39 38.89 -13.56
N ALA A 586 2.87 39.23 -14.77
CA ALA A 586 2.05 39.73 -15.89
C ALA A 586 1.04 38.69 -16.45
N MET A 587 1.11 37.43 -16.01
CA MET A 587 0.29 36.30 -16.45
C MET A 587 -0.73 35.87 -15.39
N ALA A 588 -1.17 36.79 -14.52
CA ALA A 588 -2.18 36.51 -13.50
C ALA A 588 -3.41 35.82 -14.09
N ASP A 589 -3.90 34.80 -13.43
CA ASP A 589 -5.05 33.99 -13.88
C ASP A 589 -5.89 33.56 -12.65
N GLU A 590 -7.21 33.75 -12.71
CA GLU A 590 -8.12 33.33 -11.64
C GLU A 590 -9.42 32.80 -12.21
N ASP A 591 -9.97 31.75 -11.60
CA ASP A 591 -11.29 31.23 -11.95
C ASP A 591 -11.93 30.44 -10.81
N SER A 592 -13.22 30.17 -10.93
CA SER A 592 -13.95 29.28 -10.03
C SER A 592 -15.03 28.48 -10.76
N PHE A 593 -15.15 27.20 -10.40
CA PHE A 593 -16.08 26.28 -11.05
C PHE A 593 -16.71 25.31 -10.06
N TRP A 594 -17.83 24.73 -10.49
CA TRP A 594 -18.57 23.71 -9.75
C TRP A 594 -18.47 22.37 -10.45
N ASP A 595 -18.09 21.34 -9.69
CA ASP A 595 -18.03 19.97 -10.14
C ASP A 595 -19.08 19.11 -9.43
N HIS A 596 -19.67 18.16 -10.17
CA HIS A 596 -20.69 17.25 -9.69
C HIS A 596 -20.22 15.81 -9.89
N SER A 597 -20.11 15.06 -8.81
CA SER A 597 -19.68 13.66 -8.83
C SER A 597 -20.84 12.72 -8.54
N PHE A 598 -20.98 11.66 -9.35
CA PHE A 598 -21.95 10.60 -9.16
C PHE A 598 -21.23 9.25 -9.04
N ARG A 599 -21.51 8.49 -7.98
CA ARG A 599 -20.71 7.30 -7.60
C ARG A 599 -21.61 6.10 -7.29
N PRO A 600 -22.16 5.39 -8.29
CA PRO A 600 -22.86 4.14 -8.10
C PRO A 600 -21.91 2.99 -7.80
N SER A 601 -22.32 2.05 -6.96
CA SER A 601 -21.60 0.81 -6.70
C SER A 601 -22.53 -0.35 -6.41
N ILE A 602 -22.13 -1.56 -6.81
CA ILE A 602 -22.86 -2.82 -6.56
C ILE A 602 -21.80 -3.87 -6.21
N HIS A 603 -21.98 -4.54 -5.07
CA HIS A 603 -21.11 -5.61 -4.59
C HIS A 603 -21.97 -6.82 -4.25
N LEU A 604 -21.71 -7.93 -4.92
CA LEU A 604 -22.37 -9.22 -4.68
C LEU A 604 -21.33 -10.20 -4.14
N THR A 605 -21.66 -10.84 -3.03
CA THR A 605 -20.84 -11.90 -2.43
C THR A 605 -21.68 -13.14 -2.24
N TYR A 606 -21.16 -14.30 -2.61
CA TYR A 606 -21.75 -15.60 -2.38
C TYR A 606 -20.79 -16.51 -1.64
N ARG A 607 -21.17 -17.00 -0.46
CA ARG A 607 -20.34 -17.84 0.42
C ARG A 607 -20.96 -19.23 0.54
N THR A 608 -20.19 -20.25 0.24
CA THR A 608 -20.65 -21.64 0.41
C THR A 608 -20.27 -22.17 1.79
N ASN A 609 -20.97 -23.24 2.21
CA ASN A 609 -20.64 -23.92 3.47
C ASN A 609 -19.25 -24.60 3.44
N ASP A 610 -18.68 -24.82 2.26
CA ASP A 610 -17.35 -25.45 2.05
C ASP A 610 -16.21 -24.42 1.97
N MET A 611 -16.40 -23.22 2.56
CA MET A 611 -15.39 -22.15 2.62
C MET A 611 -14.97 -21.58 1.25
N HIS A 612 -15.83 -21.66 0.24
CA HIS A 612 -15.68 -20.90 -0.98
C HIS A 612 -16.36 -19.53 -0.85
N ASN A 613 -15.68 -18.51 -1.29
CA ASN A 613 -16.19 -17.14 -1.37
C ASN A 613 -16.11 -16.67 -2.82
N PHE A 614 -17.23 -16.25 -3.39
CA PHE A 614 -17.31 -15.65 -4.73
C PHE A 614 -17.73 -14.21 -4.58
N LYS A 615 -17.12 -13.31 -5.35
CA LYS A 615 -17.50 -11.90 -5.40
C LYS A 615 -17.69 -11.42 -6.82
N LEU A 616 -18.60 -10.47 -7.01
CA LEU A 616 -18.76 -9.69 -8.22
C LEU A 616 -19.00 -8.25 -7.80
N ASN A 617 -18.12 -7.35 -8.23
CA ASN A 617 -18.15 -5.95 -7.86
C ASN A 617 -18.21 -5.08 -9.09
N TYR A 618 -18.96 -4.00 -9.02
CA TYR A 618 -18.96 -2.92 -9.99
C TYR A 618 -18.99 -1.58 -9.28
N SER A 619 -18.21 -0.60 -9.75
CA SER A 619 -18.37 0.81 -9.39
C SER A 619 -18.01 1.72 -10.57
N MET A 620 -18.54 2.93 -10.52
CA MET A 620 -18.16 4.03 -11.39
C MET A 620 -17.62 5.19 -10.55
N ARG A 621 -16.56 5.81 -11.03
CA ARG A 621 -15.93 6.98 -10.45
C ARG A 621 -15.83 8.10 -11.48
N MET A 622 -15.93 9.33 -11.00
CA MET A 622 -15.66 10.54 -11.77
C MET A 622 -14.44 11.25 -11.17
N SER A 623 -13.51 11.65 -12.02
CA SER A 623 -12.38 12.48 -11.66
C SER A 623 -12.48 13.81 -12.38
N HIS A 624 -12.39 14.91 -11.64
CA HIS A 624 -12.50 16.26 -12.17
C HIS A 624 -11.11 16.89 -12.32
N PRO A 625 -10.90 17.76 -13.32
CA PRO A 625 -9.67 18.53 -13.42
C PRO A 625 -9.48 19.40 -12.19
N SER A 626 -8.24 19.53 -11.72
CA SER A 626 -7.88 20.48 -10.66
C SER A 626 -7.87 21.93 -11.15
N GLY A 627 -7.80 22.89 -10.22
CA GLY A 627 -7.62 24.31 -10.53
C GLY A 627 -6.36 24.54 -11.36
N GLU A 628 -5.23 23.93 -11.00
CA GLU A 628 -3.99 24.02 -11.75
C GLU A 628 -4.09 23.46 -13.16
N GLN A 629 -4.84 22.38 -13.35
CA GLN A 629 -5.06 21.78 -14.67
C GLN A 629 -5.94 22.63 -15.58
N ARG A 630 -6.81 23.45 -14.99
CA ARG A 630 -7.69 24.37 -15.74
C ARG A 630 -7.09 25.76 -15.94
N SER A 631 -5.98 26.10 -15.25
CA SER A 631 -5.35 27.40 -15.37
C SER A 631 -4.59 27.57 -16.68
N SER A 632 -4.64 28.78 -17.25
CA SER A 632 -3.78 29.18 -18.38
C SER A 632 -2.38 29.60 -17.97
N PHE A 633 -2.11 29.68 -16.68
CA PHE A 633 -0.84 30.14 -16.15
C PHE A 633 0.31 29.23 -16.55
N ARG A 634 1.41 29.80 -17.10
CA ARG A 634 2.62 29.06 -17.46
C ARG A 634 3.63 29.12 -16.31
N ARG A 635 3.99 27.96 -15.78
CA ARG A 635 5.04 27.81 -14.75
C ARG A 635 6.33 27.44 -15.45
N TYR A 636 7.21 28.41 -15.62
CA TYR A 636 8.48 28.24 -16.32
C TYR A 636 9.54 27.56 -15.45
N GLY A 637 10.17 26.52 -16.01
CA GLY A 637 11.42 25.94 -15.57
C GLY A 637 12.62 26.55 -16.31
N GLU A 638 13.72 25.83 -16.40
CA GLU A 638 14.89 26.27 -17.17
C GLU A 638 14.66 26.20 -18.69
N ASP A 639 14.47 24.97 -19.15
CA ASP A 639 14.24 24.61 -20.54
C ASP A 639 12.88 23.93 -20.70
N SER A 640 11.93 24.33 -19.86
CA SER A 640 10.60 23.73 -19.85
C SER A 640 9.57 24.68 -19.27
N TYR A 641 8.30 24.39 -19.52
CA TYR A 641 7.20 24.95 -18.75
C TYR A 641 6.08 23.93 -18.56
N SER A 642 5.24 24.17 -17.58
CA SER A 642 3.97 23.48 -17.41
C SER A 642 2.82 24.48 -17.40
N THR A 643 1.70 24.14 -18.01
CA THR A 643 0.48 24.94 -18.01
C THR A 643 -0.73 24.02 -17.89
N GLY A 644 -1.86 24.55 -17.48
CA GLY A 644 -3.12 23.83 -17.60
C GLY A 644 -3.77 24.01 -18.98
N ASN A 645 -5.01 23.56 -19.12
CA ASN A 645 -5.83 23.63 -20.32
C ASN A 645 -7.22 24.15 -19.96
N PRO A 646 -7.42 25.48 -19.93
CA PRO A 646 -8.61 26.10 -19.35
C PRO A 646 -9.92 25.74 -20.05
N ASN A 647 -9.88 25.47 -21.35
CA ASN A 647 -11.07 25.24 -22.17
C ASN A 647 -11.19 23.81 -22.72
N GLY A 648 -10.22 22.95 -22.45
CA GLY A 648 -10.10 21.63 -23.07
C GLY A 648 -10.40 20.46 -22.16
N LEU A 649 -10.70 20.68 -20.85
CA LEU A 649 -10.83 19.60 -19.90
C LEU A 649 -12.28 19.38 -19.41
N SER A 650 -12.70 18.14 -19.44
CA SER A 650 -13.94 17.63 -18.85
C SER A 650 -13.66 16.50 -17.86
N ALA A 651 -14.67 16.10 -17.10
CA ALA A 651 -14.52 15.00 -16.15
C ALA A 651 -14.18 13.68 -16.84
N SER A 652 -13.32 12.90 -16.24
CA SER A 652 -13.02 11.52 -16.58
C SER A 652 -13.97 10.56 -15.86
N TYR A 653 -14.37 9.49 -16.53
CA TYR A 653 -15.25 8.44 -16.01
C TYR A 653 -14.52 7.12 -16.01
N THR A 654 -14.45 6.46 -14.85
CA THR A 654 -13.83 5.15 -14.72
C THR A 654 -14.84 4.12 -14.25
N HIS A 655 -15.07 3.11 -15.07
CA HIS A 655 -15.87 1.93 -14.78
C HIS A 655 -14.98 0.78 -14.36
N SER A 656 -15.22 0.21 -13.18
CA SER A 656 -14.45 -0.91 -12.63
C SER A 656 -15.35 -2.11 -12.38
N MET A 657 -14.92 -3.28 -12.84
CA MET A 657 -15.57 -4.56 -12.63
C MET A 657 -14.59 -5.58 -12.10
N GLU A 658 -14.99 -6.40 -11.14
CA GLU A 658 -14.17 -7.48 -10.56
C GLU A 658 -15.03 -8.71 -10.34
N ALA A 659 -14.49 -9.89 -10.70
CA ALA A 659 -15.05 -11.19 -10.38
C ALA A 659 -13.99 -12.04 -9.70
N GLY A 660 -14.25 -12.52 -8.49
CA GLY A 660 -13.27 -13.23 -7.69
C GLY A 660 -13.83 -14.52 -7.09
N TRP A 661 -12.92 -15.46 -6.89
CA TRP A 661 -13.14 -16.68 -6.13
C TRP A 661 -12.01 -16.88 -5.14
N GLN A 662 -12.35 -17.23 -3.90
CA GLN A 662 -11.39 -17.55 -2.85
C GLN A 662 -11.84 -18.81 -2.11
N LYS A 663 -10.88 -19.68 -1.78
CA LYS A 663 -11.10 -20.84 -0.92
C LYS A 663 -10.13 -20.83 0.24
N TYR A 664 -10.65 -21.07 1.43
CA TYR A 664 -9.87 -21.32 2.64
C TYR A 664 -9.74 -22.81 2.90
N PHE A 665 -8.56 -23.21 3.35
CA PHE A 665 -8.26 -24.58 3.75
C PHE A 665 -7.85 -24.55 5.22
N THR A 666 -8.51 -25.34 6.05
CA THR A 666 -8.36 -25.28 7.52
C THR A 666 -6.93 -25.46 8.01
N ASN A 667 -6.11 -26.26 7.32
CA ASN A 667 -4.80 -26.67 7.82
C ASN A 667 -3.62 -26.15 7.02
N PHE A 668 -3.80 -25.57 5.85
CA PHE A 668 -2.66 -25.21 5.03
C PHE A 668 -2.77 -23.89 4.24
N GLY A 669 -3.81 -23.07 4.49
CA GLY A 669 -3.86 -21.71 3.99
C GLY A 669 -5.05 -21.38 3.10
N ASN A 670 -4.85 -20.51 2.11
CA ASN A 670 -5.91 -20.09 1.19
C ASN A 670 -5.38 -19.90 -0.24
N ILE A 671 -6.28 -19.98 -1.19
CA ILE A 671 -6.06 -19.62 -2.58
C ILE A 671 -7.21 -18.72 -3.04
N GLY A 672 -6.89 -17.65 -3.76
CA GLY A 672 -7.84 -16.74 -4.37
C GLY A 672 -7.42 -16.36 -5.78
N ILE A 673 -8.35 -16.35 -6.70
CA ILE A 673 -8.18 -15.90 -8.08
C ILE A 673 -9.23 -14.83 -8.32
N GLU A 674 -8.81 -13.73 -8.95
CA GLU A 674 -9.70 -12.63 -9.28
C GLU A 674 -9.37 -12.09 -10.66
N GLY A 675 -10.38 -12.05 -11.53
CA GLY A 675 -10.34 -11.32 -12.79
C GLY A 675 -10.90 -9.92 -12.60
N TYR A 676 -10.33 -8.95 -13.27
CA TYR A 676 -10.78 -7.56 -13.22
C TYR A 676 -10.68 -6.86 -14.56
N GLY A 677 -11.54 -5.88 -14.76
CA GLY A 677 -11.56 -4.97 -15.89
C GLY A 677 -11.84 -3.55 -15.45
N ARG A 678 -11.13 -2.60 -16.04
CA ARG A 678 -11.32 -1.17 -15.85
C ARG A 678 -11.32 -0.48 -17.20
N LEU A 679 -12.27 0.41 -17.40
CA LEU A 679 -12.39 1.26 -18.58
C LEU A 679 -12.50 2.70 -18.10
N SER A 680 -11.58 3.55 -18.54
CA SER A 680 -11.64 5.00 -18.33
C SER A 680 -11.91 5.70 -19.65
N THR A 681 -12.84 6.63 -19.63
CA THR A 681 -13.19 7.49 -20.77
C THR A 681 -12.92 8.93 -20.39
N ASN A 682 -12.53 9.76 -21.35
CA ASN A 682 -12.09 11.14 -21.13
C ASN A 682 -10.98 11.24 -20.07
N GLU A 683 -10.07 10.27 -20.04
CA GLU A 683 -8.99 10.24 -19.05
C GLU A 683 -8.15 11.52 -19.14
N ILE A 684 -7.95 12.20 -18.00
CA ILE A 684 -7.12 13.40 -17.91
C ILE A 684 -5.68 12.97 -17.68
N SER A 685 -4.82 13.28 -18.63
CA SER A 685 -3.39 12.97 -18.54
C SER A 685 -2.56 14.11 -19.09
N SER A 686 -1.40 14.34 -18.48
CA SER A 686 -0.45 15.33 -19.00
C SER A 686 0.49 14.67 -20.01
N LEU A 687 0.65 15.31 -21.13
CA LEU A 687 1.65 14.96 -22.13
C LEU A 687 2.83 15.92 -22.04
N THR A 688 4.04 15.36 -22.14
CA THR A 688 5.25 16.16 -22.33
C THR A 688 5.62 16.16 -23.80
N ASP A 689 5.75 17.34 -24.36
CA ASP A 689 6.03 17.59 -25.76
C ASP A 689 7.11 18.66 -25.91
N ALA A 690 7.50 19.05 -27.10
CA ALA A 690 8.49 20.08 -27.36
C ALA A 690 7.96 21.12 -28.34
N GLU A 691 8.25 22.41 -28.06
CA GLU A 691 7.94 23.54 -28.94
C GLU A 691 9.02 24.64 -28.82
N TYR A 692 9.03 25.54 -29.77
CA TYR A 692 9.81 26.77 -29.63
C TYR A 692 9.02 27.78 -28.80
N ASP A 693 9.61 28.25 -27.71
CA ASP A 693 9.02 29.26 -26.82
C ASP A 693 9.60 30.65 -27.14
N ASP A 694 8.74 31.58 -27.55
CA ASP A 694 9.15 32.95 -27.94
C ASP A 694 9.71 33.78 -26.76
N ILE A 695 9.35 33.42 -25.52
CA ILE A 695 9.82 34.15 -24.34
C ILE A 695 11.22 33.69 -23.93
N LEU A 696 11.47 32.38 -24.00
CA LEU A 696 12.78 31.80 -23.71
C LEU A 696 13.69 31.76 -24.94
N GLU A 697 13.17 32.10 -26.15
CA GLU A 697 13.87 32.12 -27.45
C GLU A 697 14.59 30.82 -27.78
N ARG A 698 13.98 29.65 -27.39
CA ARG A 698 14.59 28.32 -27.59
C ARG A 698 13.53 27.23 -27.60
N ILE A 699 13.97 26.04 -28.02
CA ILE A 699 13.13 24.85 -27.96
C ILE A 699 13.09 24.33 -26.52
N VAL A 700 11.88 24.25 -25.98
CA VAL A 700 11.60 23.81 -24.63
C VAL A 700 10.74 22.56 -24.60
N SER A 701 10.80 21.79 -23.55
CA SER A 701 9.79 20.80 -23.27
C SER A 701 8.63 21.45 -22.52
N TYR A 702 7.39 21.07 -22.84
CA TYR A 702 6.23 21.57 -22.12
C TYR A 702 5.28 20.45 -21.75
N SER A 703 4.55 20.64 -20.66
CA SER A 703 3.58 19.68 -20.16
C SER A 703 2.20 20.33 -20.03
N VAL A 704 1.21 19.74 -20.71
CA VAL A 704 -0.19 20.20 -20.72
C VAL A 704 -1.13 19.03 -20.47
N PRO A 705 -2.15 19.14 -19.61
CA PRO A 705 -3.18 18.13 -19.44
C PRO A 705 -4.19 18.17 -20.60
N TYR A 706 -4.59 16.98 -21.04
CA TYR A 706 -5.63 16.77 -22.05
C TYR A 706 -6.62 15.70 -21.59
N ASN A 707 -7.85 15.74 -22.09
CA ASN A 707 -8.71 14.57 -22.08
C ASN A 707 -8.25 13.63 -23.22
N MET A 708 -7.64 12.52 -22.82
CA MET A 708 -7.03 11.57 -23.74
C MET A 708 -8.02 10.43 -23.98
N GLY A 709 -8.86 10.50 -25.00
CA GLY A 709 -9.78 9.46 -25.45
C GLY A 709 -10.20 8.44 -24.38
N SER A 710 -9.68 7.21 -24.45
CA SER A 710 -9.98 6.16 -23.47
C SER A 710 -8.75 5.33 -23.09
N SER A 711 -8.74 4.80 -21.87
CA SER A 711 -7.80 3.77 -21.46
C SER A 711 -8.52 2.55 -20.90
N TYR A 712 -7.89 1.39 -21.00
CA TYR A 712 -8.40 0.17 -20.43
C TYR A 712 -7.31 -0.60 -19.71
N ARG A 713 -7.73 -1.32 -18.68
CA ARG A 713 -6.88 -2.28 -17.98
C ARG A 713 -7.71 -3.51 -17.64
N TYR A 714 -7.29 -4.68 -18.11
CA TYR A 714 -7.91 -5.95 -17.71
C TYR A 714 -6.84 -6.97 -17.36
N GLY A 715 -7.15 -7.81 -16.40
CA GLY A 715 -6.16 -8.75 -15.90
C GLY A 715 -6.72 -9.74 -14.90
N ALA A 716 -5.81 -10.51 -14.33
CA ALA A 716 -6.11 -11.45 -13.27
C ALA A 716 -5.01 -11.44 -12.21
N ASN A 717 -5.40 -11.66 -10.97
CA ASN A 717 -4.46 -11.89 -9.88
C ASN A 717 -4.70 -13.24 -9.19
N LEU A 718 -3.62 -13.80 -8.68
CA LEU A 718 -3.57 -14.99 -7.84
C LEU A 718 -3.00 -14.62 -6.49
N ASN A 719 -3.73 -14.92 -5.43
CA ASN A 719 -3.28 -14.83 -4.04
C ASN A 719 -3.24 -16.23 -3.46
N MET A 720 -2.11 -16.65 -2.93
CA MET A 720 -1.97 -17.96 -2.31
C MET A 720 -1.16 -17.85 -1.03
N THR A 721 -1.70 -18.40 0.05
CA THR A 721 -0.95 -18.64 1.28
C THR A 721 -0.87 -20.15 1.48
N TYR A 722 0.34 -20.66 1.61
CA TYR A 722 0.60 -22.07 1.87
C TYR A 722 1.33 -22.24 3.20
N ARG A 723 0.67 -22.87 4.15
CA ARG A 723 1.14 -23.05 5.52
C ARG A 723 0.93 -24.50 5.94
N PRO A 724 1.78 -25.42 5.46
CA PRO A 724 1.60 -26.84 5.74
C PRO A 724 1.87 -27.21 7.20
N THR A 725 2.62 -26.37 7.91
CA THR A 725 3.05 -26.60 9.30
C THR A 725 3.14 -25.27 10.05
N GLY A 726 3.09 -25.30 11.37
CA GLY A 726 3.24 -24.10 12.19
C GLY A 726 4.64 -23.46 12.17
N PHE A 727 5.63 -24.09 11.52
CA PHE A 727 6.99 -23.56 11.45
C PHE A 727 7.35 -23.00 10.06
N PHE A 728 6.49 -23.15 9.04
CA PHE A 728 6.78 -22.71 7.67
C PHE A 728 5.55 -22.11 7.00
N ASN A 729 5.73 -20.97 6.32
CA ASN A 729 4.69 -20.29 5.58
C ASN A 729 5.28 -19.68 4.29
N VAL A 730 4.61 -19.86 3.18
CA VAL A 730 4.91 -19.22 1.90
C VAL A 730 3.68 -18.51 1.39
N ARG A 731 3.86 -17.32 0.88
CA ARG A 731 2.85 -16.50 0.25
C ARG A 731 3.28 -16.15 -1.14
N LEU A 732 2.37 -16.34 -2.06
CA LEU A 732 2.52 -15.95 -3.45
C LEU A 732 1.43 -14.94 -3.79
N TYR A 733 1.82 -13.82 -4.34
CA TYR A 733 0.95 -12.92 -5.08
C TYR A 733 1.49 -12.85 -6.51
N ALA A 734 0.62 -13.07 -7.49
CA ALA A 734 0.92 -12.88 -8.90
C ALA A 734 -0.20 -12.07 -9.55
N ASN A 735 0.15 -11.08 -10.32
CA ASN A 735 -0.78 -10.26 -11.10
C ASN A 735 -0.30 -10.19 -12.55
N VAL A 736 -1.20 -10.39 -13.50
CA VAL A 736 -0.96 -10.22 -14.92
C VAL A 736 -2.07 -9.36 -15.49
N TYR A 737 -1.71 -8.34 -16.25
CA TYR A 737 -2.69 -7.44 -16.86
C TYR A 737 -2.20 -6.87 -18.18
N ASN A 738 -3.16 -6.53 -19.04
CA ASN A 738 -2.94 -5.68 -20.20
C ASN A 738 -3.43 -4.27 -19.86
N TYR A 739 -2.59 -3.28 -20.08
CA TYR A 739 -2.97 -1.87 -20.07
C TYR A 739 -2.83 -1.34 -21.48
N GLY A 740 -3.85 -0.65 -21.95
CA GLY A 740 -3.83 0.04 -23.23
C GLY A 740 -4.58 1.36 -23.14
N TYR A 741 -4.27 2.24 -24.09
CA TYR A 741 -4.93 3.52 -24.24
C TYR A 741 -5.16 3.84 -25.72
N HIS A 742 -6.20 4.62 -25.96
CA HIS A 742 -6.58 5.18 -27.26
C HIS A 742 -6.69 6.69 -27.13
N LEU A 743 -5.86 7.41 -27.88
CA LEU A 743 -5.94 8.85 -28.03
C LEU A 743 -6.71 9.18 -29.30
N ASP A 744 -7.83 9.85 -29.17
CA ASP A 744 -8.68 10.18 -30.33
C ASP A 744 -7.97 11.14 -31.28
N ASN A 745 -7.27 12.12 -30.74
CA ASN A 745 -6.59 13.14 -31.52
C ASN A 745 -5.38 13.71 -30.76
N TYR A 746 -4.19 13.25 -31.11
CA TYR A 746 -2.94 13.87 -30.70
C TYR A 746 -2.23 14.43 -31.93
N ARG A 747 -2.15 15.77 -32.04
CA ARG A 747 -1.60 16.49 -33.22
C ARG A 747 -2.19 16.05 -34.56
N GLY A 748 -3.51 15.82 -34.60
CA GLY A 748 -4.22 15.45 -35.84
C GLY A 748 -4.25 13.95 -36.14
N GLN A 749 -3.72 13.10 -35.32
CA GLN A 749 -3.68 11.64 -35.50
C GLN A 749 -4.20 10.89 -34.27
N ALA A 750 -4.83 9.74 -34.50
CA ALA A 750 -5.15 8.80 -33.44
C ALA A 750 -3.91 8.00 -33.05
N TYR A 751 -3.77 7.71 -31.77
CA TYR A 751 -2.63 6.98 -31.25
C TYR A 751 -3.07 5.87 -30.30
N ASP A 752 -2.63 4.64 -30.58
CA ASP A 752 -2.94 3.45 -29.78
C ASP A 752 -1.67 2.81 -29.27
N ASN A 753 -1.68 2.40 -28.01
CA ASN A 753 -0.61 1.57 -27.46
C ASN A 753 -1.16 0.64 -26.39
N ASN A 754 -0.56 -0.55 -26.26
CA ASN A 754 -0.89 -1.47 -25.18
C ASN A 754 0.30 -2.33 -24.79
N LYS A 755 0.28 -2.83 -23.55
CA LYS A 755 1.34 -3.68 -23.04
C LYS A 755 0.81 -4.66 -22.00
N TRP A 756 1.28 -5.91 -22.08
CA TRP A 756 1.15 -6.87 -21.02
C TRP A 756 2.21 -6.64 -19.96
N SER A 757 1.76 -6.55 -18.71
CA SER A 757 2.62 -6.40 -17.54
C SER A 757 2.28 -7.46 -16.50
N TYR A 758 3.27 -7.84 -15.72
CA TYR A 758 3.07 -8.81 -14.65
C TYR A 758 3.95 -8.50 -13.44
N SER A 759 3.44 -8.80 -12.26
CA SER A 759 4.18 -8.71 -11.01
C SER A 759 4.07 -10.00 -10.22
N ILE A 760 5.17 -10.42 -9.61
CA ILE A 760 5.25 -11.62 -8.78
C ILE A 760 5.91 -11.24 -7.48
N ARG A 761 5.26 -11.62 -6.37
CA ARG A 761 5.80 -11.45 -5.03
C ARG A 761 5.73 -12.79 -4.29
N VAL A 762 6.85 -13.19 -3.73
CA VAL A 762 6.96 -14.40 -2.91
C VAL A 762 7.53 -14.02 -1.56
N ASN A 763 6.77 -14.25 -0.51
CA ASN A 763 7.22 -14.07 0.87
C ASN A 763 7.21 -15.43 1.56
N ALA A 764 8.33 -15.79 2.16
CA ALA A 764 8.48 -17.02 2.92
C ALA A 764 9.03 -16.72 4.31
N TRP A 765 8.55 -17.44 5.31
CA TRP A 765 9.17 -17.44 6.61
C TRP A 765 9.20 -18.83 7.22
N ALA A 766 10.20 -19.08 8.06
CA ALA A 766 10.37 -20.31 8.78
C ALA A 766 10.81 -20.07 10.22
N LYS A 767 10.25 -20.80 11.17
CA LYS A 767 10.75 -20.86 12.54
C LYS A 767 11.89 -21.88 12.60
N LEU A 768 13.07 -21.40 13.01
CA LEU A 768 14.26 -22.21 13.19
C LEU A 768 14.50 -22.36 14.71
N TRP A 769 14.60 -23.60 15.19
CA TRP A 769 14.94 -23.91 16.60
C TRP A 769 14.09 -23.16 17.66
N ASN A 770 12.80 -23.00 17.41
CA ASN A 770 11.81 -22.33 18.28
C ASN A 770 12.08 -20.86 18.68
N GLN A 771 13.28 -20.33 18.44
CA GLN A 771 13.68 -18.98 18.85
C GLN A 771 13.97 -18.04 17.68
N TYR A 772 14.31 -18.60 16.51
CA TYR A 772 14.69 -17.81 15.35
C TYR A 772 13.60 -17.88 14.29
N GLN A 773 13.31 -16.75 13.67
CA GLN A 773 12.45 -16.66 12.51
C GLN A 773 13.29 -16.16 11.33
N ALA A 774 13.41 -16.97 10.29
CA ALA A 774 14.04 -16.56 9.04
C ALA A 774 12.95 -16.12 8.06
N THR A 775 13.20 -15.05 7.32
CA THR A 775 12.29 -14.50 6.30
C THR A 775 13.03 -14.33 4.99
N ALA A 776 12.31 -14.54 3.89
CA ALA A 776 12.78 -14.24 2.54
C ALA A 776 11.65 -13.59 1.76
N SER A 777 11.92 -12.48 1.08
CA SER A 777 10.97 -11.76 0.25
C SER A 777 11.57 -11.51 -1.12
N PHE A 778 10.95 -12.04 -2.16
CA PHE A 778 11.29 -11.79 -3.56
C PHE A 778 10.18 -11.00 -4.22
N ASN A 779 10.53 -9.90 -4.88
CA ASN A 779 9.61 -9.07 -5.64
C ASN A 779 10.15 -8.89 -7.06
N TYR A 780 9.28 -9.04 -8.03
CA TYR A 780 9.53 -8.74 -9.42
C TYR A 780 8.33 -8.00 -10.03
N THR A 781 8.60 -6.92 -10.75
CA THR A 781 7.62 -6.20 -11.57
C THR A 781 8.22 -6.05 -12.97
N SER A 782 7.50 -6.50 -13.99
CA SER A 782 7.87 -6.33 -15.39
C SER A 782 7.80 -4.86 -15.80
N PRO A 783 8.31 -4.47 -16.97
CA PRO A 783 8.06 -3.14 -17.50
C PRO A 783 6.56 -2.83 -17.54
N THR A 784 6.19 -1.60 -17.20
CA THR A 784 4.80 -1.14 -17.16
C THR A 784 4.62 0.05 -18.08
N LEU A 785 3.52 0.05 -18.84
CA LEU A 785 3.13 1.15 -19.70
C LEU A 785 2.33 2.18 -18.90
N SER A 786 2.61 3.43 -19.13
CA SER A 786 1.77 4.59 -18.85
C SER A 786 1.53 5.32 -20.17
N LEU A 787 0.73 6.39 -20.20
CA LEU A 787 0.53 7.18 -21.40
C LEU A 787 1.89 7.68 -21.94
N MET A 788 2.26 7.27 -23.15
CA MET A 788 3.53 7.65 -23.81
C MET A 788 4.79 7.49 -22.95
N SER A 789 4.75 6.64 -21.92
CA SER A 789 5.91 6.37 -21.07
C SER A 789 5.93 4.92 -20.64
N GLU A 790 7.12 4.36 -20.55
CA GLU A 790 7.36 2.99 -20.10
C GLU A 790 8.29 2.98 -18.92
N ARG A 791 7.86 2.41 -17.78
CA ARG A 791 8.73 2.19 -16.61
C ARG A 791 9.51 0.90 -16.78
N LYS A 792 10.78 0.92 -16.42
CA LYS A 792 11.68 -0.24 -16.49
C LYS A 792 11.32 -1.31 -15.43
N ALA A 793 11.68 -2.57 -15.70
CA ALA A 793 11.47 -3.68 -14.78
C ALA A 793 12.25 -3.48 -13.46
N ARG A 794 11.67 -3.99 -12.35
CA ARG A 794 12.29 -3.96 -11.03
C ARG A 794 12.24 -5.31 -10.36
N PHE A 795 13.26 -5.63 -9.58
CA PHE A 795 13.34 -6.84 -8.77
C PHE A 795 14.18 -6.62 -7.52
N SER A 796 13.81 -7.33 -6.45
CA SER A 796 14.56 -7.32 -5.19
C SER A 796 14.43 -8.66 -4.48
N LEU A 797 15.48 -9.05 -3.76
CA LEU A 797 15.47 -10.18 -2.83
C LEU A 797 15.98 -9.70 -1.48
N ASN A 798 15.12 -9.81 -0.48
CA ASN A 798 15.41 -9.44 0.90
C ASN A 798 15.43 -10.69 1.78
N LEU A 799 16.39 -10.75 2.71
CA LEU A 799 16.49 -11.82 3.70
C LEU A 799 16.51 -11.23 5.10
N GLY A 800 15.88 -11.90 6.05
CA GLY A 800 15.85 -11.45 7.42
C GLY A 800 15.93 -12.59 8.43
N VAL A 801 16.47 -12.29 9.60
CA VAL A 801 16.45 -13.18 10.76
C VAL A 801 16.04 -12.36 11.98
N ARG A 802 15.08 -12.86 12.72
CA ARG A 802 14.61 -12.31 13.99
C ARG A 802 14.71 -13.36 15.08
N SER A 803 15.01 -12.90 16.30
CA SER A 803 14.94 -13.74 17.52
C SER A 803 14.27 -12.96 18.65
N ASP A 804 13.41 -13.65 19.37
CA ASP A 804 12.72 -13.14 20.55
C ASP A 804 13.30 -13.78 21.82
N PHE A 805 13.65 -12.95 22.81
CA PHE A 805 14.25 -13.35 24.06
C PHE A 805 13.37 -12.93 25.25
N PHE A 806 13.54 -13.58 26.40
CA PHE A 806 12.89 -13.24 27.67
C PHE A 806 11.35 -13.16 27.55
N LYS A 807 10.71 -14.17 26.96
CA LYS A 807 9.27 -14.19 26.67
C LYS A 807 8.83 -12.97 25.84
N ARG A 808 9.54 -12.68 24.77
CA ARG A 808 9.30 -11.55 23.85
C ARG A 808 9.54 -10.14 24.44
N LYS A 809 10.14 -10.02 25.64
CA LYS A 809 10.54 -8.70 26.20
C LYS A 809 11.62 -8.02 25.37
N LEU A 810 12.48 -8.79 24.71
CA LEU A 810 13.53 -8.32 23.82
C LEU A 810 13.38 -9.03 22.47
N SER A 811 13.24 -8.27 21.39
CA SER A 811 13.37 -8.76 20.02
C SER A 811 14.61 -8.16 19.37
N VAL A 812 15.35 -9.00 18.66
CA VAL A 812 16.53 -8.58 17.87
C VAL A 812 16.31 -9.07 16.44
N PHE A 813 16.61 -8.23 15.46
CA PHE A 813 16.53 -8.61 14.07
C PHE A 813 17.72 -8.11 13.25
N VAL A 814 18.01 -8.82 12.18
CA VAL A 814 18.95 -8.42 11.14
C VAL A 814 18.30 -8.70 9.79
N ASN A 815 18.30 -7.71 8.92
CA ASN A 815 17.77 -7.83 7.55
C ASN A 815 18.85 -7.43 6.55
N ILE A 816 18.90 -8.13 5.43
CA ILE A 816 19.66 -7.79 4.24
C ILE A 816 18.65 -7.43 3.17
N GLN A 817 18.65 -6.18 2.73
CA GLN A 817 17.79 -5.70 1.66
C GLN A 817 18.58 -5.70 0.35
N ASP A 818 17.89 -6.07 -0.74
CA ASP A 818 18.46 -6.21 -2.08
C ASP A 818 19.80 -7.00 -2.09
N LEU A 819 19.73 -8.25 -1.66
CA LEU A 819 20.88 -9.15 -1.47
C LEU A 819 21.87 -9.13 -2.64
N PHE A 820 21.38 -9.03 -3.88
CA PHE A 820 22.20 -9.05 -5.09
C PHE A 820 22.57 -7.66 -5.61
N ASN A 821 22.19 -6.60 -4.90
CA ASN A 821 22.45 -5.22 -5.31
C ASN A 821 21.87 -4.88 -6.70
N TRP A 822 20.68 -5.38 -6.97
CA TRP A 822 20.03 -5.21 -8.27
C TRP A 822 19.63 -3.76 -8.53
N GLY A 823 19.18 -3.03 -7.51
CA GLY A 823 18.85 -1.61 -7.61
C GLY A 823 20.04 -0.74 -8.06
N ALA A 824 21.27 -1.07 -7.63
CA ALA A 824 22.49 -0.40 -8.10
C ALA A 824 22.88 -0.80 -9.52
N ARG A 825 22.62 -2.06 -9.92
CA ARG A 825 23.00 -2.56 -11.25
C ARG A 825 22.07 -2.10 -12.36
N TYR A 826 20.77 -2.20 -12.10
CA TYR A 826 19.75 -1.99 -13.13
C TYR A 826 19.01 -0.66 -12.94
N GLY A 827 19.01 -0.15 -11.73
CA GLY A 827 18.30 1.09 -11.39
C GLY A 827 16.78 0.97 -11.49
N SER A 828 16.16 2.10 -11.45
CA SER A 828 14.75 2.32 -11.84
C SER A 828 14.71 3.47 -12.82
N GLY A 829 13.69 3.53 -13.66
CA GLY A 829 13.59 4.63 -14.61
C GLY A 829 12.41 4.48 -15.52
N SER A 830 12.30 5.42 -16.44
CA SER A 830 11.26 5.47 -17.44
C SER A 830 11.80 5.93 -18.78
N ASP A 831 11.17 5.47 -19.82
CA ASP A 831 11.39 5.91 -21.20
C ASP A 831 10.13 6.64 -21.67
N ASN A 832 10.25 7.89 -22.11
CA ASN A 832 9.17 8.60 -22.77
C ASN A 832 9.21 8.26 -24.27
N THR A 833 8.10 7.81 -24.79
CA THR A 833 7.96 7.35 -26.19
C THR A 833 7.21 8.35 -27.07
N ASN A 834 6.95 9.56 -26.58
CA ASN A 834 6.37 10.63 -27.40
C ASN A 834 7.30 10.96 -28.57
N PRO A 835 6.86 10.89 -29.85
CA PRO A 835 7.72 11.14 -31.01
C PRO A 835 8.41 12.51 -31.02
N TYR A 836 7.80 13.52 -30.41
CA TYR A 836 8.33 14.88 -30.35
C TYR A 836 9.25 15.13 -29.16
N TYR A 837 9.11 14.31 -28.12
CA TYR A 837 9.95 14.37 -26.93
C TYR A 837 10.30 12.95 -26.47
N LEU A 838 11.32 12.38 -27.07
CA LEU A 838 11.87 11.11 -26.63
C LEU A 838 12.81 11.34 -25.46
N SER A 839 12.71 10.53 -24.41
CA SER A 839 13.68 10.57 -23.32
C SER A 839 13.80 9.23 -22.65
N SER A 840 14.95 9.00 -22.03
CA SER A 840 15.18 7.84 -21.15
C SER A 840 15.88 8.32 -19.89
N THR A 841 15.36 7.92 -18.77
CA THR A 841 15.99 8.19 -17.47
C THR A 841 16.30 6.89 -16.76
N THR A 842 17.39 6.87 -16.01
CA THR A 842 17.74 5.75 -15.13
C THR A 842 18.30 6.31 -13.84
N ASN A 843 17.63 6.02 -12.74
CA ASN A 843 18.06 6.36 -11.39
C ASN A 843 18.66 5.11 -10.74
N LYS A 844 19.92 5.17 -10.37
CA LYS A 844 20.65 4.10 -9.70
C LYS A 844 21.05 4.54 -8.30
N MET A 845 20.81 3.71 -7.31
CA MET A 845 21.43 3.88 -6.00
C MET A 845 22.89 3.51 -6.11
N THR A 846 23.80 4.25 -5.49
CA THR A 846 25.23 3.89 -5.44
C THR A 846 25.42 2.50 -4.85
N ASN A 847 24.62 2.16 -3.84
CA ASN A 847 24.51 0.80 -3.30
C ASN A 847 23.09 0.57 -2.80
N SER A 848 22.35 -0.32 -3.44
CA SER A 848 20.98 -0.69 -3.03
C SER A 848 20.95 -1.81 -1.98
N ARG A 849 22.07 -2.55 -1.84
CA ARG A 849 22.20 -3.57 -0.79
C ARG A 849 22.59 -2.93 0.53
N TYR A 850 21.72 -3.05 1.51
CA TYR A 850 22.06 -2.62 2.86
C TYR A 850 21.67 -3.65 3.92
N ILE A 851 22.44 -3.68 5.01
CA ILE A 851 22.23 -4.55 6.16
C ILE A 851 21.70 -3.67 7.27
N SER A 852 20.49 -3.95 7.72
CA SER A 852 19.87 -3.29 8.86
C SER A 852 19.77 -4.22 10.05
N ALA A 853 19.94 -3.67 11.24
CA ALA A 853 19.73 -4.36 12.49
C ALA A 853 18.90 -3.49 13.44
N GLY A 854 18.14 -4.14 14.31
CA GLY A 854 17.38 -3.41 15.30
C GLY A 854 17.05 -4.24 16.51
N ILE A 855 16.69 -3.51 17.57
CA ILE A 855 16.25 -4.05 18.84
C ILE A 855 14.90 -3.44 19.22
N THR A 856 14.06 -4.24 19.86
CA THR A 856 12.82 -3.78 20.48
C THR A 856 12.74 -4.32 21.90
N LEU A 857 12.54 -3.42 22.85
CA LEU A 857 12.32 -3.72 24.27
C LEU A 857 10.86 -3.47 24.62
N ARG A 858 10.23 -4.40 25.35
CA ARG A 858 8.81 -4.33 25.75
C ARG A 858 8.68 -4.53 27.24
N PHE A 859 7.89 -3.65 27.87
CA PHE A 859 7.62 -3.66 29.32
C PHE A 859 6.13 -3.49 29.59
N GLY A 860 5.62 -4.17 30.59
CA GLY A 860 4.22 -4.09 30.99
C GLY A 860 3.41 -5.32 30.54
N LYS A 861 2.13 -5.28 30.83
CA LYS A 861 1.14 -6.29 30.40
C LYS A 861 0.24 -5.65 29.34
N LEU A 862 0.09 -6.32 28.21
CA LEU A 862 -0.83 -5.96 27.16
C LEU A 862 -2.01 -6.93 27.20
N GLU A 863 -3.18 -6.44 27.62
CA GLU A 863 -4.44 -7.16 27.44
C GLU A 863 -5.22 -6.41 26.35
N LEU A 864 -5.29 -6.99 25.16
CA LEU A 864 -6.02 -6.42 24.04
C LEU A 864 -7.52 -6.74 24.21
N GLU A 865 -8.35 -5.72 24.15
CA GLU A 865 -9.79 -5.93 23.98
C GLU A 865 -10.06 -6.38 22.54
N LYS A 866 -10.68 -7.51 22.42
CA LYS A 866 -11.20 -7.99 21.16
C LYS A 866 -12.47 -7.26 20.83
N ASN A 867 -12.48 -6.51 19.75
CA ASN A 867 -13.72 -6.07 19.17
C ASN A 867 -14.58 -7.30 18.86
N ALA A 868 -15.75 -7.38 19.45
CA ALA A 868 -16.71 -8.46 19.19
C ALA A 868 -17.07 -8.59 17.69
N LYS A 869 -16.83 -7.55 16.90
CA LYS A 869 -16.97 -7.53 15.43
C LYS A 869 -15.80 -8.15 14.69
N ASP A 870 -14.58 -8.07 15.23
CA ASP A 870 -13.39 -8.52 14.50
C ASP A 870 -12.96 -9.95 14.82
N GLY A 871 -13.64 -10.64 15.75
CA GLY A 871 -13.42 -12.05 16.05
C GLY A 871 -11.98 -12.43 16.43
N SER A 872 -11.13 -11.46 16.78
CA SER A 872 -9.73 -11.70 17.06
C SER A 872 -9.51 -12.04 18.53
N SER A 873 -9.12 -13.27 18.80
CA SER A 873 -8.72 -13.72 20.12
C SER A 873 -7.23 -13.50 20.34
N GLU A 874 -6.84 -12.70 21.30
CA GLU A 874 -5.52 -12.77 21.86
C GLU A 874 -5.57 -13.21 23.29
N ALA A 875 -4.77 -14.22 23.57
CA ALA A 875 -4.39 -14.56 24.90
C ALA A 875 -3.40 -13.54 25.43
N GLY A 876 -3.75 -12.84 26.47
CA GLY A 876 -2.84 -12.04 27.21
C GLY A 876 -1.79 -12.93 27.85
N ASP A 877 -0.60 -12.97 27.28
CA ASP A 877 0.56 -13.47 27.97
C ASP A 877 0.87 -12.49 29.12
N SER A 878 0.62 -12.92 30.35
CA SER A 878 1.13 -12.21 31.51
C SER A 878 2.65 -12.28 31.45
N LEU A 879 3.26 -11.22 31.04
CA LEU A 879 4.71 -11.01 31.08
C LEU A 879 5.20 -10.80 32.51
#